data_8a8a78c52543dd8727f5499d89bea054
#
_entry.id   8a8a78c52543dd8727f5499d89bea054
#
_cell.length_a   1.000
_cell.length_b   1.000
_cell.length_c   1.000
_cell.angle_alpha   90.00
_cell.angle_beta   90.00
_cell.angle_gamma   90.00
#
_symmetry.space_group_name_H-M   'P 1'
#
loop_
_entity.id
_entity.type
_entity.pdbx_description
1 polymer ?
#
loop_
_entity_poly.entity_id
_entity_poly.type
_entity_poly.pdbx_seq_one_letter_code
_entity_poly.pdbx_strand_id
1 'polypeptide(L)'
;MSFEVTQDEGSRPEVPDQPVTRPVPDDSQAPGTSRSGPLWTWAMLAIGLLAIAGTVVQVMPQNTPSAVPSDPDATHTVTRGELVVTVTETGTVESSRNKEIKCEIRGGYGGRGGRSTVTWVVANGTTVKAGDELVKLDTKNIEETISLGKTDTNIAKAALARTKTDVAIAQVATDGYINGDYRKQMTQLQMKLAADKRNVRHGKTMLARTESLFVRGFANELQVKAAESTITQAELELNVTTTEMDVLQRLTRTMQLERRKSQLIATKERLAGREAGVVLEQSRLDLAMVELARCVIKAPTSGLVIYPSTAKWKRTPDITDGASVHNNQVLLLMPDLDRMQVKIRIHESIVDRVEPGMTASVELPDRALNTKIASVSAVARPAGWWDGNIVKYDAIIELRSVEGLRPGMSAKVELVLARHKDVLSVPLSAVLEIDQGQFCWVETDDGPQRCSVTLGDSNDRFVIVHSGLQEQQKVVVQPLASVAEARALLGSKIVHTVKRGTLPVTMIEQGALESFNNTQVKCRVRGDSTINWVIKNGTQVDAGDELVTLENKAIEEYLHERTKYAHLSKDAAIGFRAEATVKGLAISEYLEGTFHSKKLKAQKRLAFANQTLHTANNMLNYAQRMYALGYQSELRVEQSELALSNARIDLEISETNLDILQRLEKEETLKTLQGEWESAKAAANGHEEVLAMDGERMALAVKEIARCVIKAPKSGLVIYPSTAQWKDTPDIAEGETVFNDQVLMLMPDLSKMQVRFGIHESVIGQVTTKMHAIVRLPNQTLRGTVSAVASVAQPSGWWTGNIVKYDAVIELPSVEGLKPGMTAEVEVTVARSENVLMIPLSAVEETDEGDFCWVRTRGGGAKRCSLTLGDRNAEFIAVDSGIEEGDEVFVNPSLTVEEARK
;
A
#
# COMPACT_ATOMS: atom_id res chain seq x y z
N MET A 1 69.23 6.32 1.45
CA MET A 1 68.72 7.26 0.48
C MET A 1 67.50 7.88 1.06
N SER A 2 67.73 9.09 1.60
CA SER A 2 66.74 9.93 2.24
C SER A 2 65.93 10.66 1.16
N PHE A 3 64.61 10.69 1.27
CA PHE A 3 63.81 11.70 0.57
C PHE A 3 62.96 12.43 1.62
N GLU A 4 63.30 13.69 1.80
CA GLU A 4 62.56 14.71 2.50
C GLU A 4 61.21 14.93 1.82
N VAL A 5 60.15 14.97 2.60
CA VAL A 5 58.83 15.49 2.19
C VAL A 5 58.71 16.88 2.86
N THR A 6 58.81 17.89 2.06
CA THR A 6 58.46 19.27 2.37
C THR A 6 56.95 19.39 2.61
N GLN A 7 56.60 19.95 3.75
CA GLN A 7 55.24 20.48 4.05
C GLN A 7 55.05 21.75 3.21
N ASP A 8 53.94 21.78 2.45
CA ASP A 8 53.41 23.00 1.88
C ASP A 8 52.04 23.28 2.51
N GLU A 9 52.02 24.31 3.32
CA GLU A 9 50.81 24.91 3.90
C GLU A 9 50.16 25.80 2.83
N GLY A 10 49.04 25.34 2.25
CA GLY A 10 48.22 26.05 1.26
C GLY A 10 46.80 26.27 1.74
N SER A 11 46.57 27.37 2.41
CA SER A 11 45.36 28.21 2.51
C SER A 11 44.03 27.60 2.07
N ARG A 12 43.12 27.43 3.03
CA ARG A 12 41.66 27.35 2.84
C ARG A 12 41.11 28.64 2.27
N PRO A 13 40.23 28.64 1.26
CA PRO A 13 39.35 29.77 1.01
C PRO A 13 38.12 29.71 1.92
N GLU A 14 37.89 30.79 2.64
CA GLU A 14 36.67 31.12 3.37
C GLU A 14 35.49 31.18 2.44
N VAL A 15 34.36 30.56 2.88
CA VAL A 15 33.01 30.69 2.28
C VAL A 15 32.35 31.90 2.94
N PRO A 16 31.95 32.95 2.22
CA PRO A 16 31.09 33.97 2.80
C PRO A 16 29.64 33.54 2.76
N ASP A 17 29.07 33.45 3.95
CA ASP A 17 27.64 33.41 4.24
C ASP A 17 27.01 34.75 3.81
N GLN A 18 26.15 34.76 2.78
CA GLN A 18 25.15 35.82 2.62
C GLN A 18 23.89 35.24 1.96
N PRO A 19 22.69 35.50 2.50
CA PRO A 19 21.43 35.09 1.91
C PRO A 19 21.03 36.02 0.78
N VAL A 20 20.88 35.48 -0.42
CA VAL A 20 20.34 36.19 -1.57
C VAL A 20 18.85 36.28 -1.43
N THR A 21 18.35 37.40 -0.94
CA THR A 21 16.95 37.81 -1.08
C THR A 21 16.72 38.26 -2.52
N ARG A 22 15.83 37.56 -3.23
CA ARG A 22 15.28 38.05 -4.51
C ARG A 22 14.31 39.19 -4.25
N PRO A 23 14.38 40.30 -4.95
CA PRO A 23 13.39 41.37 -4.83
C PRO A 23 12.09 40.98 -5.54
N VAL A 24 10.97 41.19 -4.84
CA VAL A 24 9.62 41.23 -5.36
C VAL A 24 9.49 42.50 -6.21
N PRO A 25 8.94 42.47 -7.42
CA PRO A 25 8.65 43.68 -8.16
C PRO A 25 7.46 44.41 -7.55
N ASP A 26 7.67 45.63 -7.16
CA ASP A 26 6.69 46.60 -6.72
C ASP A 26 5.93 47.15 -7.94
N ASP A 27 4.64 46.82 -8.04
CA ASP A 27 3.75 47.26 -9.11
C ASP A 27 2.99 48.52 -8.64
N SER A 28 3.67 49.64 -8.67
CA SER A 28 3.02 50.92 -8.52
C SER A 28 3.60 51.93 -9.52
N GLN A 29 3.04 51.94 -10.74
CA GLN A 29 2.91 53.15 -11.54
C GLN A 29 2.08 52.87 -12.81
N ALA A 30 0.83 53.28 -12.77
CA ALA A 30 0.04 53.45 -13.96
C ALA A 30 0.33 54.81 -14.61
N PRO A 31 0.52 54.90 -15.92
CA PRO A 31 0.23 56.10 -16.64
C PRO A 31 -1.15 55.99 -17.29
N GLY A 32 -2.02 56.91 -16.93
CA GLY A 32 -3.28 57.08 -17.58
C GLY A 32 -3.14 57.54 -19.04
N THR A 33 -3.82 56.81 -19.93
CA THR A 33 -4.24 57.31 -21.21
C THR A 33 -5.69 57.02 -21.41
N SER A 34 -6.48 58.11 -21.33
CA SER A 34 -7.86 58.18 -21.79
C SER A 34 -7.95 57.81 -23.27
N ARG A 35 -8.70 56.75 -23.59
CA ARG A 35 -9.30 56.59 -24.95
C ARG A 35 -10.74 56.17 -24.78
N SER A 36 -11.64 57.14 -25.01
CA SER A 36 -13.03 56.97 -25.27
C SER A 36 -13.24 56.02 -26.47
N GLY A 37 -13.63 54.77 -26.19
CA GLY A 37 -14.14 53.85 -27.21
C GLY A 37 -15.64 54.04 -27.37
N PRO A 38 -16.19 53.96 -28.57
CA PRO A 38 -17.54 54.42 -28.85
C PRO A 38 -18.58 53.45 -28.30
N LEU A 39 -19.53 53.99 -27.59
CA LEU A 39 -20.79 53.36 -27.11
C LEU A 39 -21.64 52.71 -28.26
N TRP A 40 -21.23 52.81 -29.51
CA TRP A 40 -21.92 52.26 -30.66
C TRP A 40 -21.74 50.76 -30.87
N THR A 41 -20.70 50.15 -30.39
CA THR A 41 -20.45 48.70 -30.54
C THR A 41 -21.36 47.87 -29.66
N TRP A 42 -21.73 48.34 -28.48
CA TRP A 42 -22.70 47.65 -27.59
C TRP A 42 -24.14 47.83 -28.05
N ALA A 43 -24.48 48.92 -28.67
CA ALA A 43 -25.81 49.13 -29.27
C ALA A 43 -26.09 48.21 -30.44
N MET A 44 -25.09 47.93 -31.29
CA MET A 44 -25.25 47.00 -32.42
C MET A 44 -25.30 45.53 -31.96
N LEU A 45 -24.66 45.17 -30.88
CA LEU A 45 -24.73 43.83 -30.29
C LEU A 45 -26.11 43.58 -29.63
N ALA A 46 -26.68 44.59 -28.98
CA ALA A 46 -28.04 44.54 -28.41
C ALA A 46 -29.13 44.41 -29.48
N ILE A 47 -28.98 45.11 -30.60
CA ILE A 47 -29.93 45.03 -31.72
C ILE A 47 -29.80 43.69 -32.45
N GLY A 48 -28.60 43.15 -32.60
CA GLY A 48 -28.36 41.81 -33.16
C GLY A 48 -29.00 40.70 -32.33
N LEU A 49 -28.90 40.76 -30.99
CA LEU A 49 -29.52 39.82 -30.08
C LEU A 49 -31.04 39.88 -30.06
N LEU A 50 -31.61 41.11 -30.19
CA LEU A 50 -33.07 41.28 -30.32
C LEU A 50 -33.62 40.79 -31.69
N ALA A 51 -32.85 40.93 -32.75
CA ALA A 51 -33.22 40.37 -34.06
C ALA A 51 -33.17 38.85 -34.09
N ILE A 52 -32.19 38.23 -33.42
CA ILE A 52 -32.07 36.76 -33.29
C ILE A 52 -33.17 36.21 -32.39
N ALA A 53 -33.52 36.91 -31.30
CA ALA A 53 -34.64 36.52 -30.45
C ALA A 53 -35.99 36.61 -31.18
N GLY A 54 -36.18 37.60 -32.04
CA GLY A 54 -37.38 37.74 -32.84
C GLY A 54 -37.57 36.71 -33.95
N THR A 55 -36.47 36.22 -34.54
CA THR A 55 -36.53 35.17 -35.59
C THR A 55 -36.63 33.75 -35.00
N VAL A 56 -36.10 33.49 -33.79
CA VAL A 56 -36.26 32.21 -33.10
C VAL A 56 -37.70 31.97 -32.61
N VAL A 57 -38.44 33.04 -32.30
CA VAL A 57 -39.85 32.92 -31.91
C VAL A 57 -40.77 32.62 -33.09
N GLN A 58 -40.33 32.94 -34.35
CA GLN A 58 -41.16 32.71 -35.56
C GLN A 58 -40.90 31.35 -36.25
N VAL A 59 -39.88 30.56 -35.85
CA VAL A 59 -39.53 29.29 -36.49
C VAL A 59 -39.70 28.09 -35.55
N MET A 60 -40.16 28.27 -34.33
CA MET A 60 -40.63 27.10 -33.58
C MET A 60 -41.96 26.59 -34.14
N PRO A 61 -42.01 25.37 -34.68
CA PRO A 61 -43.31 24.77 -34.92
C PRO A 61 -43.98 24.62 -33.55
N GLN A 62 -45.10 25.27 -33.38
CA GLN A 62 -46.01 25.01 -32.27
C GLN A 62 -46.63 23.63 -32.47
N ASN A 63 -45.82 22.59 -32.13
CA ASN A 63 -46.41 21.34 -31.75
C ASN A 63 -46.87 21.47 -30.29
N THR A 64 -47.91 22.21 -30.10
CA THR A 64 -48.84 21.94 -29.03
C THR A 64 -49.32 20.51 -29.24
N PRO A 65 -49.12 19.58 -28.30
CA PRO A 65 -49.88 18.35 -28.34
C PRO A 65 -51.33 18.81 -28.34
N SER A 66 -52.08 18.48 -29.40
CA SER A 66 -53.55 18.62 -29.42
C SER A 66 -54.02 17.99 -28.13
N ALA A 67 -54.41 18.83 -27.15
CA ALA A 67 -55.27 18.35 -26.11
C ALA A 67 -56.47 17.72 -26.82
N VAL A 68 -56.50 16.42 -26.80
CA VAL A 68 -57.75 15.71 -27.10
C VAL A 68 -58.77 16.32 -26.17
N PRO A 69 -59.87 16.87 -26.63
CA PRO A 69 -60.92 17.34 -25.75
C PRO A 69 -61.32 16.15 -24.89
N SER A 70 -60.91 16.14 -23.64
CA SER A 70 -61.33 15.17 -22.66
C SER A 70 -62.82 15.46 -22.43
N ASP A 71 -63.64 14.60 -22.98
CA ASP A 71 -65.06 14.59 -22.67
C ASP A 71 -65.15 14.37 -21.12
N PRO A 72 -65.70 15.30 -20.36
CA PRO A 72 -65.73 15.19 -18.89
C PRO A 72 -66.53 13.95 -18.41
N ASP A 73 -67.36 13.38 -19.28
CA ASP A 73 -68.18 12.19 -19.01
C ASP A 73 -67.55 10.90 -19.63
N ALA A 74 -66.26 10.84 -19.90
CA ALA A 74 -65.59 9.68 -20.42
C ALA A 74 -65.63 8.53 -19.41
N THR A 75 -66.29 7.44 -19.80
CA THR A 75 -66.37 6.23 -19.02
C THR A 75 -65.50 5.14 -19.63
N HIS A 76 -64.85 4.32 -18.77
CA HIS A 76 -64.07 3.17 -19.17
C HIS A 76 -64.74 1.88 -18.75
N THR A 77 -64.93 0.94 -19.65
CA THR A 77 -65.49 -0.37 -19.33
C THR A 77 -64.44 -1.24 -18.68
N VAL A 78 -64.71 -1.74 -17.49
CA VAL A 78 -63.86 -2.66 -16.77
C VAL A 78 -63.72 -3.95 -17.56
N THR A 79 -62.53 -4.26 -18.00
CA THR A 79 -62.26 -5.50 -18.77
C THR A 79 -61.30 -6.39 -18.00
N ARG A 80 -61.48 -7.68 -18.19
CA ARG A 80 -60.55 -8.67 -17.70
C ARG A 80 -59.50 -8.92 -18.78
N GLY A 81 -58.22 -8.76 -18.40
CA GLY A 81 -57.15 -8.87 -19.39
C GLY A 81 -55.79 -9.15 -18.71
N GLU A 82 -54.75 -9.12 -19.52
CA GLU A 82 -53.39 -9.23 -19.07
C GLU A 82 -52.86 -7.81 -18.76
N LEU A 83 -52.40 -7.62 -17.52
CA LEU A 83 -51.67 -6.38 -17.12
C LEU A 83 -50.18 -6.70 -16.91
N VAL A 84 -49.36 -5.97 -17.67
CA VAL A 84 -47.91 -6.05 -17.52
C VAL A 84 -47.45 -4.81 -16.76
N VAL A 85 -46.78 -5.05 -15.64
CA VAL A 85 -46.16 -4.01 -14.85
C VAL A 85 -44.74 -3.84 -15.34
N THR A 86 -44.45 -2.66 -15.87
CA THR A 86 -43.13 -2.33 -16.44
C THR A 86 -42.54 -1.11 -15.79
N VAL A 87 -41.20 -1.06 -15.71
CA VAL A 87 -40.44 0.11 -15.34
C VAL A 87 -39.46 0.46 -16.45
N THR A 88 -39.43 1.73 -16.80
CA THR A 88 -38.58 2.25 -17.87
C THR A 88 -37.35 2.92 -17.32
N GLU A 89 -36.15 2.43 -17.67
CA GLU A 89 -34.87 3.02 -17.31
C GLU A 89 -34.04 3.34 -18.54
N THR A 90 -33.14 4.32 -18.41
CA THR A 90 -32.19 4.66 -19.47
C THR A 90 -30.85 4.01 -19.21
N GLY A 91 -30.26 3.36 -20.22
CA GLY A 91 -28.98 2.72 -20.15
C GLY A 91 -28.03 3.15 -21.27
N THR A 92 -26.80 2.68 -21.14
CA THR A 92 -25.77 2.85 -22.20
C THR A 92 -25.33 1.48 -22.69
N VAL A 93 -25.18 1.41 -24.03
CA VAL A 93 -24.63 0.22 -24.68
C VAL A 93 -23.13 0.19 -24.47
N GLU A 94 -22.62 -0.88 -23.91
CA GLU A 94 -21.17 -1.11 -23.72
C GLU A 94 -20.80 -2.54 -24.12
N SER A 95 -19.52 -2.80 -24.37
CA SER A 95 -19.08 -4.17 -24.58
C SER A 95 -18.97 -4.89 -23.22
N SER A 96 -19.39 -6.15 -23.18
CA SER A 96 -19.27 -6.97 -21.96
C SER A 96 -17.82 -7.29 -21.59
N ARG A 97 -16.90 -7.21 -22.58
CA ARG A 97 -15.46 -7.40 -22.41
C ARG A 97 -14.71 -6.34 -23.19
N ASN A 98 -14.32 -5.29 -22.52
CA ASN A 98 -13.37 -4.33 -23.05
C ASN A 98 -11.96 -4.86 -22.81
N LYS A 99 -11.17 -5.04 -23.86
CA LYS A 99 -9.75 -5.32 -23.71
C LYS A 99 -9.02 -4.00 -23.54
N GLU A 100 -8.54 -3.77 -22.33
CA GLU A 100 -7.79 -2.58 -22.00
C GLU A 100 -6.35 -2.73 -22.51
N ILE A 101 -5.88 -1.74 -23.23
CA ILE A 101 -4.48 -1.62 -23.66
C ILE A 101 -3.81 -0.66 -22.70
N LYS A 102 -2.96 -1.20 -21.84
CA LYS A 102 -2.27 -0.44 -20.79
C LYS A 102 -0.81 -0.16 -21.15
N CYS A 103 -0.27 0.91 -20.60
CA CYS A 103 1.16 1.20 -20.63
C CYS A 103 1.87 0.28 -19.62
N GLU A 104 2.70 -0.63 -20.09
CA GLU A 104 3.42 -1.57 -19.23
C GLU A 104 4.87 -1.15 -18.95
N ILE A 105 5.25 0.08 -19.30
CA ILE A 105 6.60 0.61 -19.11
C ILE A 105 6.71 1.25 -17.73
N ARG A 106 7.75 0.88 -16.99
CA ARG A 106 8.03 1.45 -15.66
C ARG A 106 8.66 2.82 -15.70
N GLY A 107 9.28 3.20 -16.83
CA GLY A 107 9.99 4.46 -16.99
C GLY A 107 11.14 4.66 -16.01
N GLY A 108 12.36 4.73 -16.55
CA GLY A 108 13.61 5.24 -15.95
C GLY A 108 14.03 4.75 -14.57
N TYR A 109 15.17 4.10 -14.52
CA TYR A 109 16.01 3.86 -13.34
C TYR A 109 16.24 5.20 -12.58
N GLY A 110 15.72 5.34 -11.34
CA GLY A 110 16.05 6.50 -10.52
C GLY A 110 14.95 7.04 -9.60
N GLY A 111 13.87 6.30 -9.29
CA GLY A 111 12.99 6.63 -8.15
C GLY A 111 12.11 7.88 -8.27
N ARG A 112 12.04 8.52 -9.43
CA ARG A 112 11.05 9.55 -9.74
C ARG A 112 10.10 8.98 -10.79
N GLY A 113 8.88 8.68 -10.39
CA GLY A 113 7.79 8.09 -11.13
C GLY A 113 7.94 8.14 -12.65
N GLY A 114 8.28 6.98 -13.24
CA GLY A 114 8.65 6.87 -14.63
C GLY A 114 7.50 7.23 -15.55
N ARG A 115 7.63 8.37 -16.19
CA ARG A 115 6.77 8.81 -17.28
C ARG A 115 7.48 8.49 -18.60
N SER A 116 6.73 7.94 -19.54
CA SER A 116 7.17 7.76 -20.91
C SER A 116 6.40 8.71 -21.81
N THR A 117 6.99 9.12 -22.92
CA THR A 117 6.34 10.04 -23.88
C THR A 117 5.82 9.23 -25.06
N VAL A 118 4.57 9.48 -25.44
CA VAL A 118 3.97 8.91 -26.65
C VAL A 118 4.58 9.59 -27.86
N THR A 119 5.19 8.80 -28.76
CA THR A 119 5.73 9.31 -30.02
C THR A 119 4.75 9.16 -31.17
N TRP A 120 3.84 8.22 -31.08
CA TRP A 120 2.80 8.01 -32.06
C TRP A 120 1.65 7.16 -31.48
N VAL A 121 0.41 7.45 -31.88
CA VAL A 121 -0.79 6.68 -31.49
C VAL A 121 -1.75 6.54 -32.68
N VAL A 122 -2.37 5.36 -32.81
CA VAL A 122 -3.39 5.09 -33.82
C VAL A 122 -4.62 5.99 -33.62
N ALA A 123 -5.23 6.46 -34.72
CA ALA A 123 -6.38 7.34 -34.65
C ALA A 123 -7.60 6.67 -33.99
N ASN A 124 -8.38 7.43 -33.23
CA ASN A 124 -9.58 6.94 -32.55
C ASN A 124 -10.62 6.45 -33.57
N GLY A 125 -11.24 5.31 -33.32
CA GLY A 125 -12.23 4.71 -34.21
C GLY A 125 -11.65 3.91 -35.39
N THR A 126 -10.34 3.63 -35.41
CA THR A 126 -9.69 2.81 -36.45
C THR A 126 -9.91 1.32 -36.16
N THR A 127 -10.23 0.56 -37.23
CA THR A 127 -10.24 -0.90 -37.13
C THR A 127 -8.86 -1.46 -37.42
N VAL A 128 -8.33 -2.25 -36.51
CA VAL A 128 -6.98 -2.84 -36.57
C VAL A 128 -7.03 -4.36 -36.58
N LYS A 129 -5.97 -5.00 -37.09
CA LYS A 129 -5.78 -6.45 -37.03
C LYS A 129 -4.89 -6.81 -35.86
N ALA A 130 -4.99 -8.05 -35.38
CA ALA A 130 -4.08 -8.57 -34.37
C ALA A 130 -2.62 -8.42 -34.82
N GLY A 131 -1.78 -7.82 -33.97
CA GLY A 131 -0.37 -7.54 -34.23
C GLY A 131 -0.07 -6.15 -34.80
N ASP A 132 -1.07 -5.39 -35.24
CA ASP A 132 -0.87 -3.99 -35.69
C ASP A 132 -0.36 -3.13 -34.53
N GLU A 133 0.48 -2.14 -34.86
CA GLU A 133 1.01 -1.19 -33.88
C GLU A 133 -0.10 -0.21 -33.45
N LEU A 134 -0.27 -0.02 -32.15
CA LEU A 134 -1.27 0.89 -31.57
C LEU A 134 -0.66 2.15 -30.99
N VAL A 135 0.43 2.01 -30.24
CA VAL A 135 1.13 3.13 -29.60
C VAL A 135 2.63 2.89 -29.67
N LYS A 136 3.40 3.93 -29.95
CA LYS A 136 4.85 3.93 -29.84
C LYS A 136 5.27 4.92 -28.77
N LEU A 137 6.14 4.47 -27.88
CA LEU A 137 6.71 5.27 -26.80
C LEU A 137 8.18 5.59 -27.07
N ASP A 138 8.72 6.62 -26.44
CA ASP A 138 10.12 7.00 -26.59
C ASP A 138 11.05 5.94 -25.99
N THR A 139 12.01 5.46 -26.80
CA THR A 139 12.94 4.36 -26.45
C THR A 139 14.29 4.82 -25.97
N LYS A 140 14.67 6.11 -26.16
CA LYS A 140 16.05 6.60 -25.98
C LYS A 140 16.64 6.29 -24.62
N ASN A 141 15.91 6.57 -23.55
CA ASN A 141 16.37 6.33 -22.19
C ASN A 141 16.54 4.83 -21.87
N ILE A 142 15.67 3.99 -22.45
CA ILE A 142 15.73 2.53 -22.27
C ILE A 142 16.91 1.93 -23.05
N GLU A 143 17.18 2.40 -24.27
CA GLU A 143 18.33 2.00 -25.08
C GLU A 143 19.66 2.35 -24.39
N GLU A 144 19.75 3.53 -23.79
CA GLU A 144 20.91 3.93 -22.97
C GLU A 144 21.07 3.00 -21.75
N THR A 145 19.97 2.71 -21.04
CA THR A 145 19.96 1.77 -19.91
C THR A 145 20.43 0.38 -20.33
N ILE A 146 20.01 -0.12 -21.49
CA ILE A 146 20.46 -1.40 -22.03
C ILE A 146 21.96 -1.38 -22.35
N SER A 147 22.47 -0.30 -22.91
CA SER A 147 23.88 -0.14 -23.21
C SER A 147 24.74 -0.17 -21.94
N LEU A 148 24.33 0.56 -20.91
CA LEU A 148 24.97 0.53 -19.59
C LEU A 148 24.86 -0.85 -18.94
N GLY A 149 23.68 -1.45 -18.94
CA GLY A 149 23.45 -2.78 -18.35
C GLY A 149 24.27 -3.89 -19.02
N LYS A 150 24.51 -3.83 -20.34
CA LYS A 150 25.46 -4.73 -21.03
C LYS A 150 26.87 -4.59 -20.52
N THR A 151 27.31 -3.35 -20.31
CA THR A 151 28.65 -3.05 -19.80
C THR A 151 28.79 -3.58 -18.36
N ASP A 152 27.82 -3.30 -17.49
CA ASP A 152 27.84 -3.74 -16.10
C ASP A 152 27.80 -5.28 -15.98
N THR A 153 26.99 -5.93 -16.81
CA THR A 153 26.93 -7.39 -16.88
C THR A 153 28.28 -7.99 -17.29
N ASN A 154 28.98 -7.37 -18.25
CA ASN A 154 30.30 -7.83 -18.67
C ASN A 154 31.37 -7.62 -17.60
N ILE A 155 31.33 -6.48 -16.89
CA ILE A 155 32.19 -6.21 -15.74
C ILE A 155 31.95 -7.24 -14.63
N ALA A 156 30.68 -7.55 -14.31
CA ALA A 156 30.33 -8.54 -13.31
C ALA A 156 30.81 -9.95 -13.69
N LYS A 157 30.67 -10.36 -14.97
CA LYS A 157 31.19 -11.63 -15.50
C LYS A 157 32.72 -11.73 -15.45
N ALA A 158 33.41 -10.66 -15.75
CA ALA A 158 34.87 -10.59 -15.65
C ALA A 158 35.34 -10.69 -14.19
N ALA A 159 34.66 -10.01 -13.25
CA ALA A 159 34.91 -10.11 -11.82
C ALA A 159 34.66 -11.54 -11.29
N LEU A 160 33.60 -12.20 -11.75
CA LEU A 160 33.31 -13.59 -11.42
C LEU A 160 34.42 -14.54 -11.90
N ALA A 161 34.88 -14.39 -13.17
CA ALA A 161 35.97 -15.21 -13.71
C ALA A 161 37.27 -15.06 -12.91
N ARG A 162 37.61 -13.80 -12.50
CA ARG A 162 38.78 -13.55 -11.64
C ARG A 162 38.63 -14.26 -10.29
N THR A 163 37.46 -14.11 -9.64
CA THR A 163 37.23 -14.76 -8.33
C THR A 163 37.24 -16.29 -8.41
N LYS A 164 36.83 -16.92 -9.53
CA LYS A 164 36.99 -18.35 -9.74
C LYS A 164 38.47 -18.78 -9.75
N THR A 165 39.32 -17.95 -10.37
CA THR A 165 40.77 -18.16 -10.35
C THR A 165 41.35 -18.00 -8.94
N ASP A 166 40.86 -17.01 -8.18
CA ASP A 166 41.29 -16.77 -6.79
C ASP A 166 40.97 -17.97 -5.88
N VAL A 167 39.79 -18.61 -6.07
CA VAL A 167 39.45 -19.86 -5.35
C VAL A 167 40.40 -20.99 -5.70
N ALA A 168 40.72 -21.16 -6.97
CA ALA A 168 41.69 -22.20 -7.41
C ALA A 168 43.09 -21.97 -6.81
N ILE A 169 43.55 -20.70 -6.80
CA ILE A 169 44.82 -20.30 -6.18
C ILE A 169 44.81 -20.60 -4.68
N ALA A 170 43.75 -20.22 -3.96
CA ALA A 170 43.62 -20.47 -2.53
C ALA A 170 43.60 -21.97 -2.17
N GLN A 171 42.97 -22.80 -3.04
CA GLN A 171 42.99 -24.26 -2.91
C GLN A 171 44.40 -24.82 -3.05
N VAL A 172 45.07 -24.46 -4.13
CA VAL A 172 46.46 -24.89 -4.42
C VAL A 172 47.42 -24.43 -3.32
N ALA A 173 47.26 -23.20 -2.82
CA ALA A 173 48.05 -22.65 -1.70
C ALA A 173 47.87 -23.45 -0.41
N THR A 174 46.64 -23.89 -0.13
CA THR A 174 46.34 -24.72 1.04
C THR A 174 46.98 -26.11 0.93
N ASP A 175 46.84 -26.76 -0.24
CA ASP A 175 47.40 -28.09 -0.51
C ASP A 175 48.92 -28.03 -0.59
N GLY A 176 49.50 -26.97 -1.17
CA GLY A 176 50.97 -26.74 -1.24
C GLY A 176 51.58 -26.58 0.16
N TYR A 177 50.92 -25.94 1.07
CA TYR A 177 51.41 -25.86 2.44
C TYR A 177 51.40 -27.20 3.14
N ILE A 178 50.33 -27.99 3.06
CA ILE A 178 50.21 -29.30 3.71
C ILE A 178 51.23 -30.30 3.15
N ASN A 179 51.32 -30.39 1.84
CA ASN A 179 52.10 -31.41 1.18
C ASN A 179 53.56 -31.00 0.87
N GLY A 180 53.84 -29.70 0.82
CA GLY A 180 55.13 -29.11 0.49
C GLY A 180 55.81 -28.43 1.66
N ASP A 181 55.44 -27.21 1.97
CA ASP A 181 56.19 -26.34 2.90
C ASP A 181 56.31 -26.93 4.32
N TYR A 182 55.22 -27.42 4.90
CA TYR A 182 55.23 -28.00 6.24
C TYR A 182 56.10 -29.24 6.28
N ARG A 183 55.99 -30.14 5.31
CA ARG A 183 56.82 -31.36 5.23
C ARG A 183 58.28 -31.04 5.10
N LYS A 184 58.65 -30.08 4.23
CA LYS A 184 60.02 -29.60 4.08
C LYS A 184 60.63 -29.12 5.38
N GLN A 185 59.92 -28.20 6.07
CA GLN A 185 60.38 -27.65 7.37
C GLN A 185 60.49 -28.74 8.42
N MET A 186 59.52 -29.65 8.53
CA MET A 186 59.57 -30.77 9.45
C MET A 186 60.74 -31.69 9.20
N THR A 187 61.01 -32.05 7.93
CA THR A 187 62.16 -32.88 7.58
C THR A 187 63.47 -32.20 7.93
N GLN A 188 63.58 -30.88 7.69
CA GLN A 188 64.81 -30.14 8.05
C GLN A 188 65.04 -30.13 9.57
N LEU A 189 64.00 -29.93 10.37
CA LEU A 189 64.12 -29.98 11.85
C LEU A 189 64.41 -31.42 12.35
N GLN A 190 63.84 -32.44 11.75
CA GLN A 190 64.13 -33.83 12.07
C GLN A 190 65.61 -34.20 11.80
N MET A 191 66.18 -33.75 10.67
CA MET A 191 67.61 -33.91 10.33
C MET A 191 68.50 -33.20 11.37
N LYS A 192 68.13 -31.92 11.72
CA LYS A 192 68.83 -31.11 12.74
C LYS A 192 68.75 -31.80 14.09
N LEU A 193 67.61 -32.28 14.55
CA LEU A 193 67.40 -32.99 15.78
C LEU A 193 68.28 -34.26 15.88
N ALA A 194 68.35 -35.02 14.75
CA ALA A 194 69.16 -36.20 14.66
C ALA A 194 70.67 -35.87 14.76
N ALA A 195 71.12 -34.73 14.23
CA ALA A 195 72.49 -34.23 14.40
C ALA A 195 72.80 -33.83 15.84
N ASP A 196 71.90 -33.06 16.45
CA ASP A 196 72.07 -32.60 17.83
C ASP A 196 72.09 -33.78 18.83
N LYS A 197 71.26 -34.79 18.68
CA LYS A 197 71.27 -36.00 19.45
C LYS A 197 72.63 -36.72 19.35
N ARG A 198 73.22 -36.74 18.14
CA ARG A 198 74.59 -37.33 17.93
C ARG A 198 75.62 -36.50 18.61
N ASN A 199 75.53 -35.15 18.53
CA ASN A 199 76.51 -34.26 19.19
C ASN A 199 76.48 -34.43 20.71
N VAL A 200 75.31 -34.51 21.35
CA VAL A 200 75.16 -34.79 22.80
C VAL A 200 75.76 -36.12 23.12
N ARG A 201 75.49 -37.19 22.38
CA ARG A 201 76.08 -38.52 22.63
C ARG A 201 77.64 -38.48 22.50
N HIS A 202 78.15 -37.82 21.46
CA HIS A 202 79.59 -37.66 21.29
C HIS A 202 80.20 -36.87 22.38
N GLY A 203 79.60 -35.76 22.78
CA GLY A 203 80.06 -34.96 23.96
C GLY A 203 80.10 -35.76 25.25
N LYS A 204 79.08 -36.58 25.57
CA LYS A 204 79.03 -37.48 26.73
C LYS A 204 80.18 -38.52 26.72
N THR A 205 80.46 -39.12 25.54
CA THR A 205 81.53 -40.06 25.39
C THR A 205 82.85 -39.36 25.53
N MET A 206 83.01 -38.16 24.99
CA MET A 206 84.28 -37.36 25.21
C MET A 206 84.49 -36.93 26.63
N LEU A 207 83.46 -36.48 27.36
CA LEU A 207 83.58 -36.12 28.75
C LEU A 207 84.00 -37.31 29.56
N ALA A 208 83.33 -38.48 29.48
CA ALA A 208 83.66 -39.68 30.19
C ALA A 208 85.08 -40.12 29.91
N ARG A 209 85.51 -39.96 28.67
CA ARG A 209 86.93 -40.26 28.29
C ARG A 209 87.90 -39.28 28.95
N THR A 210 87.60 -37.99 28.93
CA THR A 210 88.43 -36.90 29.47
C THR A 210 88.53 -37.04 31.02
N GLU A 211 87.41 -37.34 31.70
CA GLU A 211 87.37 -37.65 33.12
C GLU A 211 88.23 -38.84 33.45
N SER A 212 88.18 -39.98 32.67
CA SER A 212 89.03 -41.12 32.86
C SER A 212 90.50 -40.78 32.66
N LEU A 213 90.82 -39.91 31.70
CA LEU A 213 92.20 -39.42 31.53
C LEU A 213 92.65 -38.48 32.62
N PHE A 214 91.73 -37.64 33.18
CA PHE A 214 92.04 -36.80 34.32
C PHE A 214 92.44 -37.64 35.61
N VAL A 215 91.60 -38.65 35.92
CA VAL A 215 91.85 -39.56 37.05
C VAL A 215 93.22 -40.27 36.94
N ARG A 216 93.61 -40.53 35.67
CA ARG A 216 94.94 -41.18 35.38
C ARG A 216 96.12 -40.13 35.28
N GLY A 217 95.83 -38.85 35.47
CA GLY A 217 96.80 -37.76 35.41
C GLY A 217 97.25 -37.34 34.02
N PHE A 218 96.62 -37.80 32.97
CA PHE A 218 96.85 -37.47 31.53
C PHE A 218 96.05 -36.27 31.01
N ALA A 219 95.09 -35.79 31.78
CA ALA A 219 94.29 -34.58 31.43
C ALA A 219 94.29 -33.65 32.63
N ASN A 220 94.05 -32.36 32.35
CA ASN A 220 94.01 -31.37 33.43
C ASN A 220 92.49 -31.01 33.67
N GLU A 221 92.25 -30.33 34.84
CA GLU A 221 90.90 -29.91 35.22
C GLU A 221 90.23 -28.95 34.18
N LEU A 222 91.02 -28.18 33.45
CA LEU A 222 90.52 -27.26 32.39
C LEU A 222 89.92 -28.02 31.22
N GLN A 223 90.56 -29.20 30.86
CA GLN A 223 90.07 -30.09 29.81
C GLN A 223 88.78 -30.76 30.19
N VAL A 224 88.57 -31.16 31.44
CA VAL A 224 87.30 -31.71 31.92
C VAL A 224 86.19 -30.66 31.83
N LYS A 225 86.43 -29.43 32.38
CA LYS A 225 85.48 -28.31 32.31
C LYS A 225 85.16 -27.91 30.90
N ALA A 226 86.08 -27.92 30.01
CA ALA A 226 85.85 -27.66 28.58
C ALA A 226 84.92 -28.76 27.94
N ALA A 227 85.12 -30.06 28.31
CA ALA A 227 84.25 -31.12 27.87
C ALA A 227 82.84 -31.04 28.47
N GLU A 228 82.66 -30.66 29.73
CA GLU A 228 81.38 -30.39 30.40
C GLU A 228 80.65 -29.23 29.69
N SER A 229 81.38 -28.14 29.40
CA SER A 229 80.80 -27.03 28.67
C SER A 229 80.29 -27.41 27.26
N THR A 230 81.05 -28.27 26.56
CA THR A 230 80.68 -28.75 25.28
C THR A 230 79.38 -29.56 25.31
N ILE A 231 79.20 -30.38 26.35
CA ILE A 231 77.97 -31.16 26.58
C ILE A 231 76.80 -30.20 26.87
N THR A 232 76.99 -29.30 27.80
CA THR A 232 75.96 -28.32 28.17
C THR A 232 75.49 -27.53 26.97
N GLN A 233 76.44 -27.14 26.11
CA GLN A 233 76.13 -26.48 24.85
C GLN A 233 75.34 -27.38 23.91
N ALA A 234 75.72 -28.63 23.73
CA ALA A 234 75.03 -29.56 22.87
C ALA A 234 73.62 -29.93 23.40
N GLU A 235 73.43 -30.03 24.70
CA GLU A 235 72.11 -30.24 25.34
C GLU A 235 71.19 -29.06 25.21
N LEU A 236 71.69 -27.82 25.35
CA LEU A 236 70.92 -26.62 25.08
C LEU A 236 70.48 -26.53 23.61
N GLU A 237 71.38 -26.93 22.67
CA GLU A 237 71.07 -26.96 21.24
C GLU A 237 69.99 -27.98 20.90
N LEU A 238 70.07 -29.16 21.48
CA LEU A 238 69.08 -30.21 21.38
C LEU A 238 67.70 -29.72 21.91
N ASN A 239 67.68 -29.05 23.06
CA ASN A 239 66.45 -28.50 23.64
C ASN A 239 65.86 -27.41 22.75
N VAL A 240 66.67 -26.51 22.16
CA VAL A 240 66.20 -25.50 21.19
C VAL A 240 65.53 -26.18 19.97
N THR A 241 66.19 -27.15 19.37
CA THR A 241 65.64 -27.85 18.18
C THR A 241 64.42 -28.67 18.51
N THR A 242 64.32 -29.25 19.68
CA THR A 242 63.15 -29.98 20.15
C THR A 242 61.96 -29.01 20.32
N THR A 243 62.20 -27.86 20.92
CA THR A 243 61.17 -26.79 21.09
C THR A 243 60.72 -26.26 19.73
N GLU A 244 61.65 -25.98 18.81
CA GLU A 244 61.35 -25.51 17.45
C GLU A 244 60.46 -26.52 16.70
N MET A 245 60.72 -27.81 16.85
CA MET A 245 59.93 -28.85 16.23
C MET A 245 58.54 -28.98 16.83
N ASP A 246 58.40 -28.92 18.16
CA ASP A 246 57.12 -28.96 18.87
C ASP A 246 56.24 -27.75 18.48
N VAL A 247 56.83 -26.54 18.50
CA VAL A 247 56.16 -25.32 18.07
C VAL A 247 55.67 -25.41 16.61
N LEU A 248 56.52 -25.89 15.72
CA LEU A 248 56.13 -26.08 14.30
C LEU A 248 54.96 -27.05 14.18
N GLN A 249 54.99 -28.15 14.94
CA GLN A 249 53.96 -29.18 14.85
C GLN A 249 52.62 -28.77 15.45
N ARG A 250 52.63 -28.16 16.65
CA ARG A 250 51.40 -27.79 17.38
C ARG A 250 50.83 -26.41 17.03
N LEU A 251 51.66 -25.38 17.03
CA LEU A 251 51.22 -24.01 16.94
C LEU A 251 51.30 -23.43 15.50
N THR A 252 52.52 -23.44 14.92
CA THR A 252 52.71 -22.81 13.60
C THR A 252 51.88 -23.49 12.50
N ARG A 253 51.84 -24.86 12.54
CA ARG A 253 51.02 -25.62 11.61
C ARG A 253 49.56 -25.29 11.73
N THR A 254 49.05 -25.27 12.95
CA THR A 254 47.61 -24.96 13.23
C THR A 254 47.26 -23.57 12.76
N MET A 255 48.06 -22.56 13.14
CA MET A 255 47.88 -21.17 12.76
C MET A 255 47.88 -20.99 11.22
N GLN A 256 48.87 -21.60 10.53
CA GLN A 256 48.93 -21.47 9.08
C GLN A 256 47.83 -22.22 8.36
N LEU A 257 47.36 -23.35 8.86
CA LEU A 257 46.24 -24.09 8.29
C LEU A 257 44.93 -23.32 8.50
N GLU A 258 44.70 -22.80 9.69
CA GLU A 258 43.49 -22.01 9.99
C GLU A 258 43.42 -20.80 9.07
N ARG A 259 44.51 -20.06 8.95
CA ARG A 259 44.58 -18.89 8.05
C ARG A 259 44.24 -19.24 6.61
N ARG A 260 44.84 -20.31 6.06
CA ARG A 260 44.63 -20.72 4.64
C ARG A 260 43.26 -21.29 4.40
N LYS A 261 42.75 -22.14 5.31
CA LYS A 261 41.39 -22.69 5.22
C LYS A 261 40.34 -21.58 5.30
N SER A 262 40.46 -20.67 6.22
CA SER A 262 39.54 -19.52 6.35
C SER A 262 39.59 -18.65 5.13
N GLN A 263 40.78 -18.39 4.57
CA GLN A 263 40.92 -17.64 3.34
C GLN A 263 40.24 -18.35 2.15
N LEU A 264 40.34 -19.67 2.06
CA LEU A 264 39.66 -20.46 1.03
C LEU A 264 38.12 -20.38 1.20
N ILE A 265 37.62 -20.52 2.41
CA ILE A 265 36.19 -20.41 2.69
C ILE A 265 35.67 -19.00 2.38
N ALA A 266 36.38 -17.96 2.83
CA ALA A 266 36.04 -16.56 2.54
C ALA A 266 36.03 -16.28 1.02
N THR A 267 37.02 -16.77 0.29
CA THR A 267 37.07 -16.62 -1.17
C THR A 267 35.91 -17.37 -1.87
N LYS A 268 35.47 -18.52 -1.34
CA LYS A 268 34.25 -19.21 -1.84
C LYS A 268 32.97 -18.40 -1.59
N GLU A 269 32.83 -17.77 -0.43
CA GLU A 269 31.69 -16.89 -0.16
C GLU A 269 31.71 -15.65 -1.06
N ARG A 270 32.89 -15.09 -1.29
CA ARG A 270 33.06 -14.01 -2.28
C ARG A 270 32.65 -14.44 -3.67
N LEU A 271 32.97 -15.69 -4.07
CA LEU A 271 32.52 -16.26 -5.34
C LEU A 271 31.00 -16.30 -5.42
N ALA A 272 30.31 -16.79 -4.36
CA ALA A 272 28.86 -16.81 -4.31
C ALA A 272 28.26 -15.39 -4.40
N GLY A 273 28.85 -14.41 -3.72
CA GLY A 273 28.45 -13.00 -3.84
C GLY A 273 28.63 -12.44 -5.25
N ARG A 274 29.71 -12.83 -5.98
CA ARG A 274 29.90 -12.44 -7.38
C ARG A 274 28.91 -13.14 -8.32
N GLU A 275 28.58 -14.41 -8.05
CA GLU A 275 27.53 -15.12 -8.81
C GLU A 275 26.18 -14.45 -8.63
N ALA A 276 25.78 -14.10 -7.39
CA ALA A 276 24.57 -13.31 -7.13
C ALA A 276 24.62 -11.93 -7.82
N GLY A 277 25.78 -11.29 -7.86
CA GLY A 277 25.98 -10.03 -8.59
C GLY A 277 25.75 -10.15 -10.10
N VAL A 278 26.22 -11.21 -10.73
CA VAL A 278 25.98 -11.46 -12.18
C VAL A 278 24.49 -11.70 -12.44
N VAL A 279 23.81 -12.45 -11.56
CA VAL A 279 22.35 -12.68 -11.67
C VAL A 279 21.60 -11.36 -11.57
N LEU A 280 21.96 -10.48 -10.64
CA LEU A 280 21.35 -9.17 -10.48
C LEU A 280 21.51 -8.31 -11.75
N GLU A 281 22.72 -8.14 -12.25
CA GLU A 281 22.98 -7.30 -13.44
C GLU A 281 22.35 -7.91 -14.71
N GLN A 282 22.34 -9.24 -14.83
CA GLN A 282 21.65 -9.89 -15.93
C GLN A 282 20.13 -9.70 -15.85
N SER A 283 19.54 -9.82 -14.66
CA SER A 283 18.11 -9.57 -14.45
C SER A 283 17.71 -8.14 -14.79
N ARG A 284 18.54 -7.16 -14.40
CA ARG A 284 18.34 -5.74 -14.77
C ARG A 284 18.37 -5.53 -16.28
N LEU A 285 19.34 -6.13 -16.95
CA LEU A 285 19.46 -6.05 -18.40
C LEU A 285 18.26 -6.70 -19.10
N ASP A 286 17.82 -7.87 -18.64
CA ASP A 286 16.69 -8.60 -19.20
C ASP A 286 15.38 -7.80 -19.01
N LEU A 287 15.18 -7.17 -17.85
CA LEU A 287 14.06 -6.26 -17.60
C LEU A 287 14.08 -5.07 -18.57
N ALA A 288 15.21 -4.42 -18.74
CA ALA A 288 15.33 -3.30 -19.68
C ALA A 288 15.03 -3.72 -21.13
N MET A 289 15.45 -4.91 -21.54
CA MET A 289 15.12 -5.47 -22.87
C MET A 289 13.62 -5.75 -23.02
N VAL A 290 12.97 -6.28 -21.98
CA VAL A 290 11.51 -6.47 -21.97
C VAL A 290 10.79 -5.14 -22.03
N GLU A 291 11.24 -4.12 -21.31
CA GLU A 291 10.67 -2.77 -21.37
C GLU A 291 10.82 -2.15 -22.76
N LEU A 292 11.96 -2.33 -23.42
CA LEU A 292 12.14 -1.87 -24.80
C LEU A 292 11.14 -2.53 -25.76
N ALA A 293 10.89 -3.83 -25.60
CA ALA A 293 9.91 -4.53 -26.42
C ALA A 293 8.48 -4.02 -26.17
N ARG A 294 8.19 -3.54 -24.96
CA ARG A 294 6.90 -2.95 -24.58
C ARG A 294 6.71 -1.51 -25.00
N CYS A 295 7.76 -0.83 -25.50
CA CYS A 295 7.63 0.52 -26.08
C CYS A 295 6.79 0.55 -27.34
N VAL A 296 6.66 -0.59 -28.02
CA VAL A 296 5.77 -0.74 -29.19
C VAL A 296 4.58 -1.61 -28.76
N ILE A 297 3.49 -0.94 -28.43
CA ILE A 297 2.26 -1.60 -27.97
C ILE A 297 1.48 -2.05 -29.20
N LYS A 298 1.19 -3.35 -29.30
CA LYS A 298 0.52 -3.97 -30.44
C LYS A 298 -0.88 -4.45 -30.07
N ALA A 299 -1.76 -4.50 -31.06
CA ALA A 299 -3.12 -4.99 -30.93
C ALA A 299 -3.12 -6.50 -30.57
N PRO A 300 -3.70 -6.91 -29.42
CA PRO A 300 -3.76 -8.31 -29.03
C PRO A 300 -4.81 -9.11 -29.81
N THR A 301 -5.79 -8.43 -30.41
CA THR A 301 -6.89 -8.99 -31.22
C THR A 301 -7.24 -8.04 -32.34
N SER A 302 -7.89 -8.52 -33.39
CA SER A 302 -8.52 -7.65 -34.37
C SER A 302 -9.77 -7.00 -33.79
N GLY A 303 -9.99 -5.71 -34.06
CA GLY A 303 -11.19 -5.00 -33.57
C GLY A 303 -11.09 -3.50 -33.74
N LEU A 304 -12.08 -2.80 -33.22
CA LEU A 304 -12.15 -1.35 -33.16
C LEU A 304 -11.31 -0.82 -31.98
N VAL A 305 -10.55 0.24 -32.20
CA VAL A 305 -9.79 0.95 -31.16
C VAL A 305 -10.53 2.21 -30.76
N ILE A 306 -10.78 2.40 -29.47
CA ILE A 306 -11.39 3.60 -28.95
C ILE A 306 -10.52 4.20 -27.85
N TYR A 307 -10.50 5.51 -27.74
CA TYR A 307 -9.82 6.19 -26.63
C TYR A 307 -10.71 6.11 -25.38
N PRO A 308 -10.12 5.94 -24.18
CA PRO A 308 -10.87 6.00 -22.94
C PRO A 308 -11.60 7.35 -22.85
N SER A 309 -12.82 7.35 -22.30
CA SER A 309 -13.56 8.59 -22.11
C SER A 309 -12.81 9.50 -21.13
N THR A 310 -12.45 10.69 -21.58
CA THR A 310 -11.87 11.70 -20.70
C THR A 310 -12.93 12.27 -19.76
N ALA A 311 -12.51 12.77 -18.60
CA ALA A 311 -13.40 13.47 -17.69
C ALA A 311 -14.16 14.59 -18.44
N LYS A 312 -15.46 14.74 -18.17
CA LYS A 312 -16.38 15.65 -18.90
C LYS A 312 -15.91 17.12 -19.00
N TRP A 313 -14.98 17.52 -18.14
CA TRP A 313 -14.40 18.87 -18.14
C TRP A 313 -13.14 19.01 -19.01
N LYS A 314 -12.57 17.91 -19.52
CA LYS A 314 -11.35 17.90 -20.34
C LYS A 314 -11.69 17.79 -21.82
N ARG A 315 -11.29 18.76 -22.61
CA ARG A 315 -11.62 18.83 -24.04
C ARG A 315 -10.69 18.05 -24.96
N THR A 316 -9.47 17.73 -24.46
CA THR A 316 -8.45 17.00 -25.21
C THR A 316 -8.30 15.58 -24.68
N PRO A 317 -8.14 14.57 -25.56
CA PRO A 317 -7.82 13.21 -25.13
C PRO A 317 -6.55 13.20 -24.30
N ASP A 318 -6.50 12.33 -23.29
CA ASP A 318 -5.31 12.17 -22.44
C ASP A 318 -4.15 11.52 -23.21
N ILE A 319 -4.43 10.90 -24.35
CA ILE A 319 -3.49 10.16 -25.18
C ILE A 319 -3.40 10.85 -26.54
N THR A 320 -2.31 11.58 -26.75
CA THR A 320 -1.95 12.26 -28.01
C THR A 320 -0.45 12.16 -28.22
N ASP A 321 0.02 12.41 -29.44
CA ASP A 321 1.45 12.52 -29.70
C ASP A 321 2.09 13.59 -28.79
N GLY A 322 3.18 13.24 -28.13
CA GLY A 322 3.82 14.08 -27.12
C GLY A 322 3.23 13.98 -25.70
N ALA A 323 2.14 13.24 -25.48
CA ALA A 323 1.56 13.05 -24.18
C ALA A 323 2.48 12.22 -23.27
N SER A 324 2.51 12.58 -21.98
CA SER A 324 3.25 11.82 -20.97
C SER A 324 2.34 10.78 -20.34
N VAL A 325 2.73 9.52 -20.40
CA VAL A 325 2.00 8.36 -19.86
C VAL A 325 2.79 7.68 -18.77
N HIS A 326 2.11 7.01 -17.87
CA HIS A 326 2.70 6.31 -16.74
C HIS A 326 2.34 4.81 -16.75
N ASN A 327 3.05 4.05 -15.95
CA ASN A 327 2.82 2.60 -15.85
C ASN A 327 1.37 2.30 -15.47
N ASN A 328 0.81 1.25 -16.05
CA ASN A 328 -0.57 0.78 -15.88
C ASN A 328 -1.68 1.77 -16.31
N GLN A 329 -1.34 2.92 -16.89
CA GLN A 329 -2.34 3.81 -17.47
C GLN A 329 -3.02 3.11 -18.65
N VAL A 330 -4.36 3.11 -18.65
CA VAL A 330 -5.14 2.64 -19.80
C VAL A 330 -4.98 3.65 -20.93
N LEU A 331 -4.36 3.20 -22.02
CA LEU A 331 -4.11 4.01 -23.21
C LEU A 331 -5.26 3.92 -24.20
N LEU A 332 -5.71 2.73 -24.49
CA LEU A 332 -6.73 2.45 -25.51
C LEU A 332 -7.66 1.34 -25.02
N LEU A 333 -8.87 1.32 -25.53
CA LEU A 333 -9.86 0.28 -25.29
C LEU A 333 -10.18 -0.43 -26.60
N MET A 334 -10.25 -1.74 -26.57
CA MET A 334 -10.72 -2.57 -27.69
C MET A 334 -11.96 -3.33 -27.24
N PRO A 335 -13.17 -2.81 -27.58
CA PRO A 335 -14.42 -3.46 -27.25
C PRO A 335 -14.63 -4.73 -28.09
N ASP A 336 -15.17 -5.75 -27.47
CA ASP A 336 -15.67 -6.95 -28.16
C ASP A 336 -17.08 -6.62 -28.70
N LEU A 337 -17.18 -6.39 -30.01
CA LEU A 337 -18.42 -6.02 -30.65
C LEU A 337 -19.41 -7.21 -30.79
N ASP A 338 -18.94 -8.46 -30.63
CA ASP A 338 -19.79 -9.64 -30.71
C ASP A 338 -20.55 -9.86 -29.38
N ARG A 339 -20.11 -9.26 -28.30
CA ARG A 339 -20.69 -9.39 -26.97
C ARG A 339 -21.00 -8.02 -26.38
N MET A 340 -22.10 -7.46 -26.80
CA MET A 340 -22.56 -6.17 -26.30
C MET A 340 -23.55 -6.36 -25.13
N GLN A 341 -23.60 -5.38 -24.25
CA GLN A 341 -24.50 -5.33 -23.11
C GLN A 341 -25.04 -3.91 -22.93
N VAL A 342 -26.18 -3.80 -22.28
CA VAL A 342 -26.71 -2.52 -21.82
C VAL A 342 -26.56 -2.48 -20.31
N LYS A 343 -25.93 -1.44 -19.83
CA LYS A 343 -25.81 -1.14 -18.42
C LYS A 343 -26.85 -0.11 -18.05
N ILE A 344 -27.76 -0.50 -17.14
CA ILE A 344 -28.81 0.36 -16.58
C ILE A 344 -28.57 0.61 -15.11
N ARG A 345 -29.19 1.66 -14.60
CA ARG A 345 -29.16 2.04 -13.18
C ARG A 345 -30.55 1.96 -12.61
N ILE A 346 -30.77 0.97 -11.75
CA ILE A 346 -32.06 0.69 -11.14
C ILE A 346 -32.13 1.40 -9.80
N HIS A 347 -33.25 2.06 -9.53
CA HIS A 347 -33.52 2.71 -8.27
C HIS A 347 -33.65 1.68 -7.13
N GLU A 348 -33.20 2.04 -5.91
CA GLU A 348 -33.25 1.23 -4.73
C GLU A 348 -34.65 0.65 -4.44
N SER A 349 -35.70 1.45 -4.65
CA SER A 349 -37.09 1.02 -4.35
C SER A 349 -37.59 -0.17 -5.16
N ILE A 350 -36.97 -0.46 -6.30
CA ILE A 350 -37.41 -1.53 -7.21
C ILE A 350 -36.37 -2.64 -7.36
N VAL A 351 -35.14 -2.47 -6.84
CA VAL A 351 -34.05 -3.41 -7.06
C VAL A 351 -34.34 -4.81 -6.51
N ASP A 352 -35.07 -4.92 -5.40
CA ASP A 352 -35.43 -6.21 -4.78
C ASP A 352 -36.51 -6.98 -5.55
N ARG A 353 -37.22 -6.28 -6.46
CA ARG A 353 -38.20 -6.89 -7.37
C ARG A 353 -37.57 -7.31 -8.71
N VAL A 354 -36.28 -6.97 -8.92
CA VAL A 354 -35.56 -7.23 -10.17
C VAL A 354 -34.59 -8.39 -9.98
N GLU A 355 -34.86 -9.51 -10.61
CA GLU A 355 -34.05 -10.72 -10.52
C GLU A 355 -33.36 -11.03 -11.86
N PRO A 356 -32.16 -11.65 -11.81
CA PRO A 356 -31.53 -12.20 -13.00
C PRO A 356 -32.45 -13.19 -13.72
N GLY A 357 -32.56 -13.04 -15.04
CA GLY A 357 -33.43 -13.86 -15.87
C GLY A 357 -34.77 -13.24 -16.24
N MET A 358 -35.20 -12.14 -15.61
CA MET A 358 -36.39 -11.37 -15.98
C MET A 358 -36.29 -10.80 -17.38
N THR A 359 -37.45 -10.64 -18.06
CA THR A 359 -37.54 -10.14 -19.41
C THR A 359 -37.37 -8.63 -19.43
N ALA A 360 -36.54 -8.16 -20.35
CA ALA A 360 -36.32 -6.75 -20.62
C ALA A 360 -36.49 -6.45 -22.11
N SER A 361 -37.17 -5.38 -22.44
CA SER A 361 -37.23 -4.83 -23.79
C SER A 361 -36.28 -3.65 -23.92
N VAL A 362 -35.30 -3.75 -24.81
CA VAL A 362 -34.29 -2.71 -25.06
C VAL A 362 -34.65 -1.98 -26.33
N GLU A 363 -35.08 -0.75 -26.21
CA GLU A 363 -35.32 0.17 -27.31
C GLU A 363 -34.06 0.93 -27.68
N LEU A 364 -33.55 0.68 -28.87
CA LEU A 364 -32.47 1.40 -29.52
C LEU A 364 -33.05 2.37 -30.56
N PRO A 365 -32.32 3.40 -31.01
CA PRO A 365 -32.87 4.36 -32.00
C PRO A 365 -33.46 3.73 -33.24
N ASP A 366 -32.99 2.56 -33.66
CA ASP A 366 -33.37 1.92 -34.92
C ASP A 366 -34.27 0.68 -34.73
N ARG A 367 -34.32 0.10 -33.50
CA ARG A 367 -34.97 -1.19 -33.24
C ARG A 367 -35.23 -1.46 -31.76
N ALA A 368 -36.18 -2.36 -31.50
CA ALA A 368 -36.39 -2.89 -30.13
C ALA A 368 -35.96 -4.35 -30.07
N LEU A 369 -35.30 -4.74 -29.00
CA LEU A 369 -34.77 -6.08 -28.75
C LEU A 369 -35.31 -6.64 -27.43
N ASN A 370 -35.92 -7.82 -27.50
CA ASN A 370 -36.35 -8.54 -26.30
C ASN A 370 -35.21 -9.41 -25.80
N THR A 371 -34.81 -9.20 -24.54
CA THR A 371 -33.68 -9.88 -23.91
C THR A 371 -34.00 -10.15 -22.43
N LYS A 372 -32.97 -10.56 -21.65
CA LYS A 372 -33.12 -10.86 -20.22
C LYS A 372 -32.03 -10.16 -19.43
N ILE A 373 -32.34 -9.87 -18.17
CA ILE A 373 -31.38 -9.35 -17.22
C ILE A 373 -30.36 -10.46 -16.93
N ALA A 374 -29.06 -10.16 -17.11
CA ALA A 374 -27.98 -11.09 -16.86
C ALA A 374 -27.56 -11.07 -15.39
N SER A 375 -27.42 -9.88 -14.80
CA SER A 375 -27.03 -9.71 -13.41
C SER A 375 -27.47 -8.37 -12.84
N VAL A 376 -27.65 -8.32 -11.53
CA VAL A 376 -27.91 -7.12 -10.74
C VAL A 376 -26.84 -7.03 -9.68
N SER A 377 -26.22 -5.85 -9.50
CA SER A 377 -25.19 -5.63 -8.50
C SER A 377 -25.75 -5.83 -7.08
N ALA A 378 -25.03 -6.54 -6.23
CA ALA A 378 -25.37 -6.69 -4.82
C ALA A 378 -24.98 -5.47 -3.97
N VAL A 379 -24.20 -4.55 -4.53
CA VAL A 379 -23.69 -3.37 -3.81
C VAL A 379 -24.22 -2.12 -4.51
N ALA A 380 -24.79 -1.22 -3.71
CA ALA A 380 -25.26 0.07 -4.19
C ALA A 380 -24.07 0.92 -4.66
N ARG A 381 -24.32 1.73 -5.69
CA ARG A 381 -23.38 2.79 -6.05
C ARG A 381 -23.47 3.92 -5.02
N PRO A 382 -22.35 4.47 -4.55
CA PRO A 382 -22.42 5.66 -3.71
C PRO A 382 -23.20 6.78 -4.40
N ALA A 383 -24.15 7.36 -3.70
CA ALA A 383 -24.93 8.50 -4.22
C ALA A 383 -23.99 9.70 -4.43
N GLY A 384 -23.99 10.27 -5.62
CA GLY A 384 -23.27 11.50 -5.93
C GLY A 384 -24.10 12.73 -5.58
N TRP A 385 -23.47 13.82 -5.16
CA TRP A 385 -24.21 15.08 -4.83
C TRP A 385 -24.99 15.67 -6.03
N TRP A 386 -24.62 15.33 -7.26
CA TRP A 386 -25.35 15.70 -8.48
C TRP A 386 -26.59 14.85 -8.75
N ASP A 387 -26.69 13.66 -8.20
CA ASP A 387 -27.80 12.72 -8.37
C ASP A 387 -28.85 12.85 -7.24
N GLY A 388 -28.81 13.89 -6.42
CA GLY A 388 -29.79 14.16 -5.37
C GLY A 388 -29.82 13.12 -4.25
N ASN A 389 -28.69 12.51 -3.90
CA ASN A 389 -28.57 11.41 -2.92
C ASN A 389 -29.39 10.16 -3.25
N ILE A 390 -29.76 9.96 -4.50
CA ILE A 390 -30.54 8.80 -4.92
C ILE A 390 -29.62 7.60 -5.08
N VAL A 391 -29.87 6.54 -4.31
CA VAL A 391 -29.13 5.29 -4.38
C VAL A 391 -29.60 4.46 -5.57
N LYS A 392 -28.66 4.03 -6.39
CA LYS A 392 -28.94 3.22 -7.59
C LYS A 392 -28.05 1.97 -7.61
N TYR A 393 -28.57 0.90 -8.20
CA TYR A 393 -27.87 -0.36 -8.40
C TYR A 393 -27.60 -0.57 -9.89
N ASP A 394 -26.41 -1.01 -10.24
CA ASP A 394 -26.07 -1.34 -11.63
C ASP A 394 -26.71 -2.70 -12.00
N ALA A 395 -27.41 -2.75 -13.12
CA ALA A 395 -27.87 -4.01 -13.71
C ALA A 395 -27.37 -4.12 -15.16
N ILE A 396 -27.06 -5.33 -15.54
CA ILE A 396 -26.50 -5.70 -16.84
C ILE A 396 -27.48 -6.54 -17.62
N ILE A 397 -27.71 -6.14 -18.85
CA ILE A 397 -28.58 -6.81 -19.80
C ILE A 397 -27.74 -7.21 -21.00
N GLU A 398 -27.57 -8.50 -21.25
CA GLU A 398 -26.81 -9.00 -22.40
C GLU A 398 -27.61 -8.80 -23.70
N LEU A 399 -26.96 -8.24 -24.71
CA LEU A 399 -27.48 -8.19 -26.03
C LEU A 399 -26.89 -9.33 -26.88
N ARG A 400 -27.74 -10.04 -27.59
CA ARG A 400 -27.26 -11.00 -28.61
C ARG A 400 -26.54 -10.24 -29.71
N SER A 401 -25.57 -10.88 -30.36
CA SER A 401 -24.81 -10.30 -31.46
C SER A 401 -25.77 -9.67 -32.51
N VAL A 402 -25.66 -8.34 -32.58
CA VAL A 402 -26.48 -7.53 -33.51
C VAL A 402 -25.52 -6.60 -34.25
N GLU A 403 -25.49 -6.72 -35.57
CA GLU A 403 -24.67 -5.83 -36.39
C GLU A 403 -25.09 -4.36 -36.24
N GLY A 404 -24.14 -3.45 -36.19
CA GLY A 404 -24.34 -2.00 -36.15
C GLY A 404 -24.43 -1.39 -34.75
N LEU A 405 -24.32 -2.18 -33.68
CA LEU A 405 -24.20 -1.63 -32.30
C LEU A 405 -22.84 -0.97 -32.08
N ARG A 406 -22.88 0.22 -31.53
CA ARG A 406 -21.65 0.95 -31.15
C ARG A 406 -21.62 1.20 -29.66
N PRO A 407 -20.48 0.99 -28.99
CA PRO A 407 -20.30 1.38 -27.60
C PRO A 407 -20.59 2.88 -27.40
N GLY A 408 -21.30 3.23 -26.34
CA GLY A 408 -21.71 4.59 -26.04
C GLY A 408 -23.08 4.98 -26.56
N MET A 409 -23.79 4.13 -27.30
CA MET A 409 -25.19 4.39 -27.71
C MET A 409 -26.09 4.37 -26.45
N SER A 410 -27.07 5.29 -26.43
CA SER A 410 -28.13 5.30 -25.42
C SER A 410 -29.21 4.27 -25.76
N ALA A 411 -29.67 3.56 -24.74
CA ALA A 411 -30.75 2.60 -24.85
C ALA A 411 -31.83 2.90 -23.81
N LYS A 412 -33.10 2.86 -24.21
CA LYS A 412 -34.23 2.89 -23.31
C LYS A 412 -34.60 1.45 -23.00
N VAL A 413 -34.64 1.08 -21.71
CA VAL A 413 -34.90 -0.27 -21.29
C VAL A 413 -36.17 -0.34 -20.47
N GLU A 414 -37.11 -1.17 -20.95
CA GLU A 414 -38.32 -1.47 -20.23
C GLU A 414 -38.25 -2.83 -19.60
N LEU A 415 -38.27 -2.85 -18.25
CA LEU A 415 -38.18 -4.03 -17.41
C LEU A 415 -39.59 -4.54 -17.10
N VAL A 416 -39.85 -5.81 -17.32
CA VAL A 416 -41.11 -6.45 -16.91
C VAL A 416 -40.97 -6.99 -15.50
N LEU A 417 -41.57 -6.27 -14.53
CA LEU A 417 -41.52 -6.65 -13.12
C LEU A 417 -42.53 -7.74 -12.74
N ALA A 418 -43.73 -7.65 -13.32
CA ALA A 418 -44.76 -8.63 -13.10
C ALA A 418 -45.67 -8.75 -14.31
N ARG A 419 -46.27 -9.94 -14.50
CA ARG A 419 -47.24 -10.19 -15.55
C ARG A 419 -48.43 -10.88 -14.95
N HIS A 420 -49.52 -10.16 -14.77
CA HIS A 420 -50.78 -10.66 -14.22
C HIS A 420 -51.74 -11.04 -15.37
N LYS A 421 -52.12 -12.30 -15.39
CA LYS A 421 -53.09 -12.77 -16.41
C LYS A 421 -54.44 -12.82 -15.77
N ASP A 422 -55.49 -12.52 -16.60
CA ASP A 422 -56.89 -12.60 -16.25
C ASP A 422 -57.26 -11.77 -14.99
N VAL A 423 -56.79 -10.51 -14.97
CA VAL A 423 -57.07 -9.54 -13.87
C VAL A 423 -57.99 -8.42 -14.37
N LEU A 424 -58.85 -7.91 -13.46
CA LEU A 424 -59.66 -6.73 -13.71
C LEU A 424 -58.75 -5.52 -13.58
N SER A 425 -58.77 -4.62 -14.58
CA SER A 425 -58.01 -3.40 -14.56
C SER A 425 -58.85 -2.18 -14.89
N VAL A 426 -58.50 -1.08 -14.25
CA VAL A 426 -59.12 0.24 -14.49
C VAL A 426 -58.05 1.31 -14.76
N PRO A 427 -58.34 2.37 -15.52
CA PRO A 427 -57.39 3.50 -15.67
C PRO A 427 -57.06 4.09 -14.29
N LEU A 428 -55.80 4.43 -14.07
CA LEU A 428 -55.31 5.07 -12.84
C LEU A 428 -56.07 6.37 -12.52
N SER A 429 -56.49 7.10 -13.58
CA SER A 429 -57.28 8.32 -13.49
C SER A 429 -58.71 8.12 -13.00
N ALA A 430 -59.21 6.90 -13.00
CA ALA A 430 -60.57 6.57 -12.52
C ALA A 430 -60.61 6.25 -10.99
N VAL A 431 -59.46 6.14 -10.38
CA VAL A 431 -59.33 5.84 -8.93
C VAL A 431 -59.10 7.12 -8.14
N LEU A 432 -59.86 7.29 -7.06
CA LEU A 432 -59.62 8.33 -6.08
C LEU A 432 -59.22 7.73 -4.75
N GLU A 433 -58.05 8.06 -4.27
CA GLU A 433 -57.52 7.64 -2.98
C GLU A 433 -57.73 8.76 -1.95
N ILE A 434 -58.47 8.45 -0.87
CA ILE A 434 -58.79 9.32 0.25
C ILE A 434 -58.44 8.58 1.55
N ASP A 435 -58.33 9.29 2.67
CA ASP A 435 -58.03 8.69 3.97
C ASP A 435 -59.00 7.57 4.42
N GLN A 436 -60.21 7.57 3.83
CA GLN A 436 -61.24 6.55 4.09
C GLN A 436 -61.07 5.31 3.22
N GLY A 437 -60.16 5.28 2.28
CA GLY A 437 -59.92 4.16 1.35
C GLY A 437 -59.82 4.59 -0.09
N GLN A 438 -59.77 3.59 -0.98
CA GLN A 438 -59.68 3.74 -2.43
C GLN A 438 -61.07 3.54 -3.09
N PHE A 439 -61.48 4.48 -3.90
CA PHE A 439 -62.84 4.50 -4.50
C PHE A 439 -62.78 4.70 -6.00
N CYS A 440 -63.76 4.06 -6.68
CA CYS A 440 -64.10 4.33 -8.05
C CYS A 440 -65.60 4.63 -8.14
N TRP A 441 -66.04 5.39 -9.19
CA TRP A 441 -67.44 5.63 -9.46
C TRP A 441 -67.87 4.83 -10.66
N VAL A 442 -68.87 3.96 -10.42
CA VAL A 442 -69.49 3.12 -11.45
C VAL A 442 -70.69 3.78 -11.97
N GLU A 443 -70.86 3.91 -13.29
CA GLU A 443 -72.04 4.46 -13.94
C GLU A 443 -73.18 3.44 -13.91
N THR A 444 -74.33 3.83 -13.28
CA THR A 444 -75.53 3.04 -13.18
C THR A 444 -76.71 3.81 -13.81
N ASP A 445 -77.83 3.12 -14.09
CA ASP A 445 -79.02 3.79 -14.66
C ASP A 445 -79.55 4.91 -13.78
N ASP A 446 -79.24 4.96 -12.48
CA ASP A 446 -79.60 5.97 -11.52
C ASP A 446 -78.50 7.05 -11.31
N GLY A 447 -77.39 7.00 -12.07
CA GLY A 447 -76.22 7.87 -12.01
C GLY A 447 -74.96 7.23 -11.40
N PRO A 448 -73.83 7.96 -11.29
CA PRO A 448 -72.56 7.44 -10.83
C PRO A 448 -72.59 7.07 -9.33
N GLN A 449 -72.43 5.78 -9.02
CA GLN A 449 -72.38 5.24 -7.64
C GLN A 449 -70.93 4.95 -7.19
N ARG A 450 -70.63 5.35 -5.95
CA ARG A 450 -69.35 5.10 -5.30
C ARG A 450 -69.12 3.64 -4.93
N CYS A 451 -68.05 3.02 -5.40
CA CYS A 451 -67.63 1.72 -5.01
C CYS A 451 -66.25 1.76 -4.33
N SER A 452 -66.13 1.14 -3.14
CA SER A 452 -64.84 0.93 -2.48
C SER A 452 -64.08 -0.18 -3.23
N VAL A 453 -62.82 0.08 -3.56
CA VAL A 453 -61.98 -0.87 -4.31
C VAL A 453 -60.76 -1.21 -3.54
N THR A 454 -60.27 -2.45 -3.67
CA THR A 454 -58.93 -2.85 -3.22
C THR A 454 -58.05 -2.97 -4.46
N LEU A 455 -56.96 -2.17 -4.47
CA LEU A 455 -56.05 -2.10 -5.59
C LEU A 455 -54.90 -3.09 -5.42
N GLY A 456 -54.37 -3.50 -6.55
CA GLY A 456 -53.15 -4.29 -6.64
C GLY A 456 -52.04 -3.54 -7.35
N ASP A 457 -51.18 -4.27 -8.08
CA ASP A 457 -50.12 -3.67 -8.87
C ASP A 457 -50.65 -2.72 -9.98
N SER A 458 -49.91 -1.71 -10.31
CA SER A 458 -50.23 -0.74 -11.34
C SER A 458 -49.09 -0.56 -12.35
N ASN A 459 -49.44 -0.10 -13.54
CA ASN A 459 -48.47 0.47 -14.45
C ASN A 459 -48.82 1.95 -14.69
N ASP A 460 -48.17 2.60 -15.67
CA ASP A 460 -48.33 4.05 -15.94
C ASP A 460 -49.80 4.41 -16.38
N ARG A 461 -50.66 3.46 -16.70
CA ARG A 461 -51.98 3.70 -17.26
C ARG A 461 -53.11 3.01 -16.50
N PHE A 462 -52.92 1.79 -16.03
CA PHE A 462 -53.93 0.94 -15.43
C PHE A 462 -53.48 0.39 -14.07
N VAL A 463 -54.43 0.16 -13.18
CA VAL A 463 -54.23 -0.47 -11.86
C VAL A 463 -55.14 -1.70 -11.77
N ILE A 464 -54.66 -2.78 -11.16
CA ILE A 464 -55.40 -4.01 -10.90
C ILE A 464 -56.39 -3.75 -9.77
N VAL A 465 -57.60 -4.23 -9.95
CA VAL A 465 -58.65 -4.23 -8.90
C VAL A 465 -58.87 -5.66 -8.42
N HIS A 466 -58.52 -5.89 -7.15
CA HIS A 466 -58.74 -7.20 -6.51
C HIS A 466 -60.17 -7.42 -6.06
N SER A 467 -60.86 -6.39 -5.61
CA SER A 467 -62.27 -6.45 -5.20
C SER A 467 -62.95 -5.09 -5.36
N GLY A 468 -64.27 -5.12 -5.46
CA GLY A 468 -65.10 -3.89 -5.51
C GLY A 468 -65.72 -3.58 -6.89
N LEU A 469 -65.20 -4.19 -7.97
CA LEU A 469 -65.75 -3.99 -9.35
C LEU A 469 -66.03 -5.36 -9.99
N GLN A 470 -66.99 -5.36 -10.94
CA GLN A 470 -67.32 -6.50 -11.78
C GLN A 470 -66.95 -6.23 -13.24
N GLU A 471 -66.68 -7.27 -13.99
CA GLU A 471 -66.44 -7.19 -15.41
C GLU A 471 -67.63 -6.56 -16.17
N GLN A 472 -67.36 -5.76 -17.19
CA GLN A 472 -68.31 -4.98 -18.00
C GLN A 472 -68.95 -3.78 -17.29
N GLN A 473 -68.62 -3.46 -16.05
CA GLN A 473 -69.07 -2.21 -15.43
C GLN A 473 -68.34 -1.02 -16.06
N LYS A 474 -69.04 0.10 -16.17
CA LYS A 474 -68.49 1.35 -16.68
C LYS A 474 -68.03 2.21 -15.51
N VAL A 475 -66.75 2.58 -15.49
CA VAL A 475 -66.13 3.42 -14.45
C VAL A 475 -65.82 4.79 -15.01
N VAL A 476 -66.13 5.86 -14.27
CA VAL A 476 -65.87 7.24 -14.66
C VAL A 476 -64.38 7.51 -14.56
N VAL A 477 -63.75 7.97 -15.67
CA VAL A 477 -62.30 8.10 -15.82
C VAL A 477 -61.74 9.31 -15.04
N GLN A 478 -62.52 10.36 -14.86
CA GLN A 478 -62.12 11.54 -14.08
C GLN A 478 -63.21 11.94 -13.11
N PRO A 479 -63.38 11.24 -11.97
CA PRO A 479 -64.49 11.46 -11.05
C PRO A 479 -64.50 12.85 -10.42
N LEU A 480 -63.36 13.50 -10.26
CA LEU A 480 -63.24 14.84 -9.75
C LEU A 480 -63.80 15.89 -10.75
N ALA A 481 -63.80 15.62 -12.03
CA ALA A 481 -64.31 16.53 -13.04
C ALA A 481 -65.84 16.43 -13.21
N SER A 482 -66.39 15.20 -13.11
CA SER A 482 -67.76 14.86 -13.48
C SER A 482 -68.69 14.56 -12.30
N VAL A 483 -68.18 14.05 -11.19
CA VAL A 483 -69.01 13.59 -10.05
C VAL A 483 -69.00 14.58 -8.87
N ALA A 484 -70.16 15.11 -8.54
CA ALA A 484 -70.31 16.09 -7.46
C ALA A 484 -69.97 15.47 -6.10
N GLU A 485 -70.26 14.18 -5.87
CA GLU A 485 -69.91 13.45 -4.65
C GLU A 485 -68.41 13.31 -4.47
N ALA A 486 -67.64 13.07 -5.58
CA ALA A 486 -66.19 12.99 -5.54
C ALA A 486 -65.54 14.28 -5.08
N ARG A 487 -66.09 15.41 -5.57
CA ARG A 487 -65.67 16.76 -5.12
C ARG A 487 -66.07 17.03 -3.69
N ALA A 488 -67.22 16.61 -3.24
CA ALA A 488 -67.69 16.78 -1.87
C ALA A 488 -66.88 15.93 -0.89
N LEU A 489 -66.42 14.74 -1.27
CA LEU A 489 -65.53 13.89 -0.47
C LEU A 489 -64.15 14.47 -0.33
N LEU A 490 -63.56 15.09 -1.36
CA LEU A 490 -62.35 15.83 -1.26
C LEU A 490 -62.55 17.10 -0.41
N GLY A 491 -63.74 17.73 -0.50
CA GLY A 491 -64.14 18.84 0.31
C GLY A 491 -64.35 18.50 1.81
N SER A 492 -64.68 17.29 2.13
CA SER A 492 -64.80 16.83 3.54
C SER A 492 -63.44 16.66 4.23
N LYS A 493 -62.34 16.59 3.48
CA LYS A 493 -60.99 16.69 3.98
C LYS A 493 -60.57 18.09 4.44
N ILE A 494 -61.41 19.08 4.21
CA ILE A 494 -61.10 20.49 4.44
C ILE A 494 -61.24 20.89 5.92
N VAL A 495 -61.88 20.07 6.75
CA VAL A 495 -62.14 20.41 8.16
C VAL A 495 -61.66 19.27 9.08
N HIS A 496 -60.79 19.59 10.01
CA HIS A 496 -60.32 18.70 11.06
C HIS A 496 -60.91 19.11 12.42
N THR A 497 -61.48 18.15 13.13
CA THR A 497 -62.00 18.39 14.49
C THR A 497 -60.85 18.28 15.50
N VAL A 498 -60.61 19.35 16.24
CA VAL A 498 -59.56 19.42 17.28
C VAL A 498 -59.87 18.48 18.42
N LYS A 499 -58.90 17.59 18.71
CA LYS A 499 -59.00 16.62 19.79
C LYS A 499 -57.73 16.69 20.66
N ARG A 500 -57.94 16.34 21.95
CA ARG A 500 -56.76 16.14 22.81
C ARG A 500 -56.23 14.73 22.62
N GLY A 501 -54.91 14.62 22.56
CA GLY A 501 -54.23 13.35 22.38
C GLY A 501 -52.75 13.40 22.83
N THR A 502 -52.07 12.30 22.61
CA THR A 502 -50.63 12.23 22.83
C THR A 502 -49.92 12.44 21.49
N LEU A 503 -49.14 13.52 21.39
CA LEU A 503 -48.35 13.81 20.21
C LEU A 503 -46.91 13.27 20.38
N PRO A 504 -46.52 12.23 19.65
CA PRO A 504 -45.12 11.88 19.59
C PRO A 504 -44.36 12.90 18.73
N VAL A 505 -43.37 13.54 19.31
CA VAL A 505 -42.47 14.43 18.60
C VAL A 505 -41.42 13.56 17.94
N THR A 506 -41.47 13.46 16.62
CA THR A 506 -40.55 12.64 15.86
C THR A 506 -39.64 13.50 14.99
N MET A 507 -38.40 13.06 14.89
CA MET A 507 -37.40 13.60 13.96
C MET A 507 -37.18 12.57 12.87
N ILE A 508 -37.24 13.02 11.60
CA ILE A 508 -37.01 12.16 10.43
C ILE A 508 -35.72 12.61 9.78
N GLU A 509 -34.77 11.69 9.65
CA GLU A 509 -33.49 11.89 8.97
C GLU A 509 -33.17 10.71 8.06
N GLN A 510 -32.38 10.98 7.01
CA GLN A 510 -31.88 9.92 6.15
C GLN A 510 -30.56 9.36 6.68
N GLY A 511 -30.45 8.04 6.69
CA GLY A 511 -29.27 7.32 7.09
C GLY A 511 -28.88 6.25 6.07
N ALA A 512 -27.71 5.64 6.27
CA ALA A 512 -27.23 4.53 5.46
C ALA A 512 -27.00 3.29 6.32
N LEU A 513 -27.37 2.14 5.79
CA LEU A 513 -27.05 0.85 6.39
C LEU A 513 -25.56 0.57 6.29
N GLU A 514 -24.96 0.18 7.40
CA GLU A 514 -23.60 -0.32 7.46
C GLU A 514 -23.48 -1.52 8.38
N SER A 515 -22.44 -2.31 8.21
CA SER A 515 -22.16 -3.41 9.15
C SER A 515 -21.53 -2.85 10.44
N PHE A 516 -21.94 -3.40 11.57
CA PHE A 516 -21.36 -3.06 12.87
C PHE A 516 -19.86 -3.39 12.94
N ASN A 517 -19.44 -4.52 12.37
CA ASN A 517 -18.06 -4.98 12.35
C ASN A 517 -17.56 -5.18 10.93
N ASN A 518 -16.65 -4.34 10.48
CA ASN A 518 -15.96 -4.50 9.21
C ASN A 518 -14.54 -5.01 9.42
N THR A 519 -14.22 -6.18 8.90
CA THR A 519 -12.84 -6.66 8.84
C THR A 519 -12.13 -5.90 7.73
N GLN A 520 -11.12 -5.12 8.10
CA GLN A 520 -10.33 -4.33 7.16
C GLN A 520 -9.20 -5.19 6.58
N VAL A 521 -9.12 -5.27 5.27
CA VAL A 521 -7.99 -5.83 4.53
C VAL A 521 -7.07 -4.68 4.14
N LYS A 522 -5.85 -4.68 4.67
CA LYS A 522 -4.88 -3.59 4.51
C LYS A 522 -3.67 -4.02 3.70
N CYS A 523 -3.09 -3.07 2.97
CA CYS A 523 -1.77 -3.23 2.38
C CYS A 523 -0.72 -3.28 3.50
N ARG A 524 0.13 -4.33 3.51
CA ARG A 524 1.21 -4.51 4.50
C ARG A 524 2.61 -4.46 3.87
N VAL A 525 2.70 -4.12 2.61
CA VAL A 525 3.97 -3.92 1.90
C VAL A 525 4.55 -2.57 2.31
N ARG A 526 5.84 -2.51 2.55
CA ARG A 526 6.53 -1.27 2.90
C ARG A 526 6.75 -0.41 1.65
N GLY A 527 6.38 0.86 1.76
CA GLY A 527 6.47 1.82 0.66
C GLY A 527 5.26 1.74 -0.26
N ASP A 528 5.40 2.36 -1.42
CA ASP A 528 4.38 2.43 -2.45
C ASP A 528 4.44 1.16 -3.31
N SER A 529 3.28 0.61 -3.64
CA SER A 529 3.18 -0.55 -4.51
C SER A 529 2.00 -0.39 -5.47
N THR A 530 2.11 -0.95 -6.67
CA THR A 530 1.05 -0.87 -7.67
C THR A 530 0.22 -2.14 -7.66
N ILE A 531 -1.10 -1.99 -7.77
CA ILE A 531 -2.01 -3.13 -7.88
C ILE A 531 -1.90 -3.74 -9.28
N ASN A 532 -1.49 -5.00 -9.36
CA ASN A 532 -1.47 -5.75 -10.62
C ASN A 532 -2.82 -6.38 -10.93
N TRP A 533 -3.48 -6.87 -9.92
CA TRP A 533 -4.80 -7.49 -10.02
C TRP A 533 -5.58 -7.30 -8.73
N VAL A 534 -6.90 -7.15 -8.84
CA VAL A 534 -7.82 -7.00 -7.72
C VAL A 534 -9.14 -7.71 -8.00
N ILE A 535 -9.68 -8.38 -6.99
CA ILE A 535 -10.98 -9.05 -7.08
C ILE A 535 -12.10 -8.03 -7.25
N LYS A 536 -13.16 -8.37 -7.96
CA LYS A 536 -14.28 -7.46 -8.23
C LYS A 536 -15.06 -7.12 -6.95
N ASN A 537 -15.48 -5.86 -6.85
CA ASN A 537 -16.34 -5.40 -5.76
C ASN A 537 -17.64 -6.21 -5.71
N GLY A 538 -18.08 -6.59 -4.50
CA GLY A 538 -19.29 -7.38 -4.29
C GLY A 538 -19.12 -8.89 -4.53
N THR A 539 -17.91 -9.41 -4.64
CA THR A 539 -17.65 -10.86 -4.79
C THR A 539 -17.68 -11.56 -3.44
N GLN A 540 -18.32 -12.72 -3.40
CA GLN A 540 -18.24 -13.64 -2.28
C GLN A 540 -16.96 -14.47 -2.37
N VAL A 541 -16.19 -14.55 -1.29
CA VAL A 541 -14.90 -15.25 -1.23
C VAL A 541 -14.80 -16.17 -0.03
N ASP A 542 -13.92 -17.17 -0.13
CA ASP A 542 -13.57 -18.05 0.97
C ASP A 542 -12.28 -17.61 1.65
N ALA A 543 -12.08 -18.04 2.91
CA ALA A 543 -10.86 -17.74 3.65
C ALA A 543 -9.64 -18.32 2.93
N GLY A 544 -8.65 -17.46 2.63
CA GLY A 544 -7.42 -17.81 1.92
C GLY A 544 -7.42 -17.49 0.43
N ASP A 545 -8.56 -17.10 -0.16
CA ASP A 545 -8.63 -16.66 -1.55
C ASP A 545 -7.80 -15.40 -1.77
N GLU A 546 -7.25 -15.27 -2.96
CA GLU A 546 -6.47 -14.09 -3.34
C GLU A 546 -7.40 -12.91 -3.62
N LEU A 547 -7.15 -11.80 -2.94
CA LEU A 547 -7.94 -10.56 -3.07
C LEU A 547 -7.24 -9.52 -3.92
N VAL A 548 -5.95 -9.34 -3.69
CA VAL A 548 -5.12 -8.35 -4.40
C VAL A 548 -3.74 -8.93 -4.63
N THR A 549 -3.21 -8.75 -5.82
CA THR A 549 -1.81 -8.97 -6.12
C THR A 549 -1.13 -7.64 -6.42
N LEU A 550 -0.05 -7.38 -5.69
CA LEU A 550 0.76 -6.18 -5.84
C LEU A 550 2.00 -6.46 -6.67
N GLU A 551 2.58 -5.43 -7.25
CA GLU A 551 3.81 -5.54 -7.99
C GLU A 551 4.99 -5.88 -7.07
N ASN A 552 5.71 -6.96 -7.37
CA ASN A 552 6.80 -7.49 -6.53
C ASN A 552 8.20 -7.30 -7.13
N LYS A 553 8.32 -6.91 -8.41
CA LYS A 553 9.60 -6.91 -9.14
C LYS A 553 10.67 -6.00 -8.52
N ALA A 554 10.28 -4.83 -7.98
CA ALA A 554 11.21 -3.95 -7.28
C ALA A 554 11.73 -4.60 -5.98
N ILE A 555 10.88 -5.38 -5.30
CA ILE A 555 11.25 -6.10 -4.08
C ILE A 555 12.12 -7.32 -4.42
N GLU A 556 11.86 -7.99 -5.54
CA GLU A 556 12.72 -9.07 -6.05
C GLU A 556 14.13 -8.55 -6.40
N GLU A 557 14.23 -7.41 -7.06
CA GLU A 557 15.52 -6.76 -7.34
C GLU A 557 16.24 -6.40 -6.04
N TYR A 558 15.54 -5.83 -5.07
CA TYR A 558 16.08 -5.55 -3.75
C TYR A 558 16.55 -6.83 -3.04
N LEU A 559 15.81 -7.94 -3.15
CA LEU A 559 16.22 -9.23 -2.61
C LEU A 559 17.52 -9.75 -3.26
N HIS A 560 17.66 -9.65 -4.58
CA HIS A 560 18.90 -10.05 -5.28
C HIS A 560 20.09 -9.20 -4.82
N GLU A 561 19.88 -7.90 -4.63
CA GLU A 561 20.90 -6.99 -4.11
C GLU A 561 21.30 -7.38 -2.67
N ARG A 562 20.32 -7.62 -1.77
CA ARG A 562 20.59 -8.02 -0.38
C ARG A 562 21.27 -9.40 -0.30
N THR A 563 20.93 -10.32 -1.17
CA THR A 563 21.59 -11.64 -1.28
C THR A 563 23.07 -11.47 -1.61
N LYS A 564 23.40 -10.64 -2.59
CA LYS A 564 24.79 -10.29 -2.93
C LYS A 564 25.54 -9.72 -1.72
N TYR A 565 24.96 -8.75 -1.01
CA TYR A 565 25.60 -8.14 0.17
C TYR A 565 25.74 -9.13 1.33
N ALA A 566 24.78 -10.00 1.59
CA ALA A 566 24.88 -11.03 2.63
C ALA A 566 26.06 -11.99 2.40
N HIS A 567 26.34 -12.37 1.14
CA HIS A 567 27.52 -13.16 0.82
C HIS A 567 28.83 -12.39 1.01
N LEU A 568 28.87 -11.10 0.66
CA LEU A 568 30.05 -10.26 0.85
C LEU A 568 30.33 -9.99 2.34
N SER A 569 29.31 -9.74 3.13
CA SER A 569 29.43 -9.58 4.58
C SER A 569 29.90 -10.87 5.25
N LYS A 570 29.45 -12.02 4.74
CA LYS A 570 29.89 -13.34 5.21
C LYS A 570 31.36 -13.62 4.88
N ASP A 571 31.80 -13.31 3.66
CA ASP A 571 33.23 -13.35 3.28
C ASP A 571 34.09 -12.53 4.24
N ALA A 572 33.68 -11.26 4.50
CA ALA A 572 34.39 -10.36 5.41
C ALA A 572 34.42 -10.91 6.84
N ALA A 573 33.27 -11.34 7.40
CA ALA A 573 33.20 -11.89 8.76
C ALA A 573 34.10 -13.12 8.95
N ILE A 574 34.14 -14.02 7.98
CA ILE A 574 35.04 -15.19 7.99
C ILE A 574 36.49 -14.74 8.00
N GLY A 575 36.86 -13.78 7.14
CA GLY A 575 38.22 -13.25 7.04
C GLY A 575 38.70 -12.64 8.35
N PHE A 576 37.92 -11.74 8.96
CA PHE A 576 38.28 -11.07 10.21
C PHE A 576 38.25 -12.00 11.42
N ARG A 577 37.33 -12.98 11.47
CA ARG A 577 37.35 -14.03 12.49
C ARG A 577 38.61 -14.86 12.42
N ALA A 578 39.03 -15.26 11.21
CA ALA A 578 40.27 -16.00 11.00
C ALA A 578 41.50 -15.18 11.42
N GLU A 579 41.54 -13.90 11.10
CA GLU A 579 42.61 -13.00 11.52
C GLU A 579 42.70 -12.90 13.04
N ALA A 580 41.58 -12.70 13.73
CA ALA A 580 41.55 -12.70 15.20
C ALA A 580 42.06 -14.01 15.80
N THR A 581 41.67 -15.16 15.21
CA THR A 581 42.17 -16.48 15.63
C THR A 581 43.69 -16.60 15.43
N VAL A 582 44.20 -16.20 14.27
CA VAL A 582 45.64 -16.23 13.96
C VAL A 582 46.42 -15.32 14.88
N LYS A 583 45.96 -14.09 15.20
CA LYS A 583 46.61 -13.20 16.16
C LYS A 583 46.60 -13.77 17.58
N GLY A 584 45.52 -14.45 17.98
CA GLY A 584 45.48 -15.15 19.28
C GLY A 584 46.50 -16.29 19.38
N LEU A 585 46.63 -17.09 18.31
CA LEU A 585 47.62 -18.16 18.23
C LEU A 585 49.07 -17.63 18.20
N ALA A 586 49.27 -16.44 17.61
CA ALA A 586 50.60 -15.79 17.59
C ALA A 586 51.13 -15.47 18.98
N ILE A 587 50.26 -15.17 19.95
CA ILE A 587 50.65 -14.96 21.36
C ILE A 587 51.21 -16.25 21.93
N SER A 588 50.51 -17.39 21.70
CA SER A 588 50.98 -18.69 22.18
C SER A 588 52.29 -19.13 21.49
N GLU A 589 52.40 -18.92 20.19
CA GLU A 589 53.61 -19.18 19.42
C GLU A 589 54.81 -18.36 19.93
N TYR A 590 54.60 -17.09 20.23
CA TYR A 590 55.65 -16.26 20.83
C TYR A 590 56.07 -16.81 22.17
N LEU A 591 55.14 -17.06 23.09
CA LEU A 591 55.47 -17.47 24.46
C LEU A 591 56.13 -18.83 24.51
N GLU A 592 55.54 -19.83 23.86
CA GLU A 592 56.01 -21.21 23.93
C GLU A 592 57.16 -21.49 22.93
N GLY A 593 57.20 -20.76 21.80
CA GLY A 593 58.14 -20.97 20.71
C GLY A 593 59.26 -19.93 20.70
N THR A 594 58.99 -18.77 20.15
CA THR A 594 59.98 -17.76 19.79
C THR A 594 60.72 -17.25 21.02
N PHE A 595 59.99 -16.85 22.09
CA PHE A 595 60.61 -16.35 23.31
C PHE A 595 61.39 -17.46 24.01
N HIS A 596 60.83 -18.69 24.12
CA HIS A 596 61.54 -19.81 24.75
C HIS A 596 62.82 -20.17 24.01
N SER A 597 62.81 -20.20 22.70
CA SER A 597 63.99 -20.42 21.86
C SER A 597 65.05 -19.32 22.01
N LYS A 598 64.64 -18.01 22.03
CA LYS A 598 65.53 -16.87 22.25
C LYS A 598 66.16 -16.97 23.65
N LYS A 599 65.36 -17.32 24.70
CA LYS A 599 65.86 -17.50 26.08
C LYS A 599 66.93 -18.59 26.17
N LEU A 600 66.68 -19.74 25.57
CA LEU A 600 67.63 -20.84 25.50
C LEU A 600 68.92 -20.43 24.79
N LYS A 601 68.84 -19.67 23.69
CA LYS A 601 70.00 -19.15 22.94
C LYS A 601 70.80 -18.13 23.79
N ALA A 602 70.12 -17.25 24.53
CA ALA A 602 70.72 -16.29 25.46
C ALA A 602 71.43 -17.01 26.65
N GLN A 603 70.77 -18.03 27.22
CA GLN A 603 71.36 -18.85 28.31
C GLN A 603 72.60 -19.59 27.81
N LYS A 604 72.58 -20.10 26.59
CA LYS A 604 73.78 -20.71 25.93
C LYS A 604 74.93 -19.69 25.83
N ARG A 605 74.67 -18.47 25.39
CA ARG A 605 75.69 -17.38 25.34
C ARG A 605 76.26 -17.05 26.70
N LEU A 606 75.36 -16.94 27.72
CA LEU A 606 75.80 -16.68 29.11
C LEU A 606 76.65 -17.80 29.62
N ALA A 607 76.28 -19.07 29.43
CA ALA A 607 77.06 -20.22 29.81
C ALA A 607 78.48 -20.22 29.16
N PHE A 608 78.57 -19.84 27.89
CA PHE A 608 79.83 -19.70 27.14
C PHE A 608 80.68 -18.56 27.69
N ALA A 609 80.10 -17.37 27.95
CA ALA A 609 80.79 -16.23 28.52
C ALA A 609 81.38 -16.53 29.95
N ASN A 610 80.59 -17.23 30.78
CA ASN A 610 81.07 -17.70 32.07
C ASN A 610 82.28 -18.68 31.96
N GLN A 611 82.21 -19.58 30.97
CA GLN A 611 83.33 -20.50 30.71
C GLN A 611 84.57 -19.76 30.24
N THR A 612 84.42 -18.78 29.37
CA THR A 612 85.47 -17.93 28.82
C THR A 612 86.13 -17.15 29.97
N LEU A 613 85.35 -16.55 30.82
CA LEU A 613 85.87 -15.83 32.02
C LEU A 613 86.67 -16.75 32.91
N HIS A 614 86.18 -17.98 33.26
CA HIS A 614 86.87 -18.90 34.05
C HIS A 614 88.22 -19.35 33.37
N THR A 615 88.23 -19.54 32.11
CA THR A 615 89.44 -19.86 31.32
C THR A 615 90.45 -18.70 31.34
N ALA A 616 90.01 -17.48 31.09
CA ALA A 616 90.85 -16.28 31.14
C ALA A 616 91.48 -16.05 32.50
N ASN A 617 90.71 -16.28 33.61
CA ASN A 617 91.22 -16.19 34.98
C ASN A 617 92.26 -17.20 35.26
N ASN A 618 92.11 -18.45 34.88
CA ASN A 618 93.08 -19.52 35.03
C ASN A 618 94.32 -19.20 34.22
N MET A 619 94.20 -18.67 33.03
CA MET A 619 95.33 -18.26 32.15
C MET A 619 96.13 -17.17 32.78
N LEU A 620 95.43 -16.13 33.36
CA LEU A 620 96.09 -15.06 34.06
C LEU A 620 96.89 -15.60 35.30
N ASN A 621 96.29 -16.38 36.15
CA ASN A 621 96.92 -17.02 37.29
C ASN A 621 98.15 -17.86 36.85
N TYR A 622 98.08 -18.57 35.77
CA TYR A 622 99.21 -19.30 35.20
C TYR A 622 100.31 -18.34 34.73
N ALA A 623 99.94 -17.30 33.93
CA ALA A 623 100.94 -16.36 33.43
C ALA A 623 101.68 -15.57 34.53
N GLN A 624 100.96 -15.13 35.60
CA GLN A 624 101.55 -14.50 36.81
C GLN A 624 102.52 -15.44 37.53
N ARG A 625 102.13 -16.69 37.73
CA ARG A 625 103.08 -17.69 38.35
C ARG A 625 104.33 -17.96 37.49
N MET A 626 104.18 -18.06 36.20
CA MET A 626 105.32 -18.28 35.26
C MET A 626 106.16 -17.04 35.10
N TYR A 627 105.60 -15.81 35.22
CA TYR A 627 106.31 -14.55 35.28
C TYR A 627 107.19 -14.53 36.58
N ALA A 628 106.60 -14.83 37.71
CA ALA A 628 107.24 -14.87 38.98
C ALA A 628 108.41 -15.86 39.04
N LEU A 629 108.40 -16.94 38.27
CA LEU A 629 109.45 -17.96 38.09
C LEU A 629 110.45 -17.61 36.96
N GLY A 630 110.25 -16.44 36.25
CA GLY A 630 111.09 -15.96 35.17
C GLY A 630 110.97 -16.66 33.83
N TYR A 631 109.88 -17.45 33.60
CA TYR A 631 109.64 -18.22 32.38
C TYR A 631 108.81 -17.45 31.38
N GLN A 632 108.12 -16.30 31.75
CA GLN A 632 107.31 -15.53 30.82
C GLN A 632 107.62 -14.00 30.98
N SER A 633 107.36 -13.17 29.98
CA SER A 633 107.52 -11.73 29.97
C SER A 633 106.31 -11.02 30.60
N GLU A 634 106.50 -9.78 31.09
CA GLU A 634 105.50 -8.86 31.65
C GLU A 634 104.41 -8.65 30.64
N LEU A 635 104.69 -8.43 29.35
CA LEU A 635 103.75 -8.26 28.22
C LEU A 635 102.75 -9.48 28.18
N ARG A 636 103.17 -10.70 28.52
CA ARG A 636 102.26 -11.87 28.52
C ARG A 636 101.28 -11.81 29.69
N VAL A 637 101.68 -11.31 30.82
CA VAL A 637 100.77 -11.05 31.94
C VAL A 637 99.75 -10.00 31.58
N GLU A 638 100.14 -8.86 30.98
CA GLU A 638 99.27 -7.80 30.53
C GLU A 638 98.26 -8.28 29.48
N GLN A 639 98.72 -9.08 28.51
CA GLN A 639 97.84 -9.71 27.54
C GLN A 639 96.79 -10.63 28.22
N SER A 640 97.14 -11.35 29.28
CA SER A 640 96.19 -12.19 30.01
C SER A 640 95.22 -11.39 30.88
N GLU A 641 95.64 -10.22 31.38
CA GLU A 641 94.82 -9.27 32.15
C GLU A 641 93.77 -8.63 31.16
N LEU A 642 94.24 -8.20 29.99
CA LEU A 642 93.29 -7.68 28.98
C LEU A 642 92.30 -8.74 28.53
N ALA A 643 92.72 -10.02 28.34
CA ALA A 643 91.85 -11.14 28.04
C ALA A 643 90.84 -11.38 29.13
N LEU A 644 91.22 -11.29 30.42
CA LEU A 644 90.34 -11.42 31.55
C LEU A 644 89.32 -10.24 31.61
N SER A 645 89.81 -8.99 31.35
CA SER A 645 88.89 -7.81 31.28
C SER A 645 87.86 -7.95 30.19
N ASN A 646 88.27 -8.40 28.99
CA ASN A 646 87.35 -8.62 27.88
C ASN A 646 86.28 -9.72 28.21
N ALA A 647 86.74 -10.82 28.79
CA ALA A 647 85.83 -11.90 29.27
C ALA A 647 84.82 -11.45 30.35
N ARG A 648 85.17 -10.52 31.20
CA ARG A 648 84.26 -9.93 32.20
C ARG A 648 83.19 -9.05 31.51
N ILE A 649 83.62 -8.20 30.57
CA ILE A 649 82.70 -7.40 29.79
C ILE A 649 81.73 -8.27 28.94
N ASP A 650 82.25 -9.32 28.31
CA ASP A 650 81.41 -10.26 27.56
C ASP A 650 80.37 -11.00 28.47
N LEU A 651 80.72 -11.31 29.67
CA LEU A 651 79.81 -11.87 30.68
C LEU A 651 78.70 -10.83 31.04
N GLU A 652 79.10 -9.62 31.42
CA GLU A 652 78.17 -8.55 31.76
C GLU A 652 77.21 -8.23 30.62
N ILE A 653 77.73 -8.20 29.41
CA ILE A 653 76.88 -8.02 28.19
C ILE A 653 75.87 -9.21 28.06
N SER A 654 76.29 -10.46 28.28
CA SER A 654 75.45 -11.65 28.15
C SER A 654 74.37 -11.69 29.24
N GLU A 655 74.69 -11.31 30.48
CA GLU A 655 73.77 -11.18 31.60
C GLU A 655 72.70 -10.10 31.29
N THR A 656 73.19 -8.92 30.90
CA THR A 656 72.31 -7.77 30.53
C THR A 656 71.35 -8.15 29.40
N ASN A 657 71.86 -8.78 28.35
CA ASN A 657 71.06 -9.22 27.24
C ASN A 657 69.94 -10.24 27.64
N LEU A 658 70.26 -11.15 28.57
CA LEU A 658 69.28 -12.10 29.09
C LEU A 658 68.22 -11.40 29.95
N ASP A 659 68.64 -10.40 30.78
CA ASP A 659 67.69 -9.60 31.58
C ASP A 659 66.79 -8.75 30.71
N ILE A 660 67.31 -8.05 29.71
CA ILE A 660 66.56 -7.27 28.75
C ILE A 660 65.53 -8.17 28.03
N LEU A 661 65.93 -9.34 27.55
CA LEU A 661 65.04 -10.30 26.89
C LEU A 661 63.91 -10.74 27.80
N GLN A 662 64.21 -11.03 29.10
CA GLN A 662 63.22 -11.57 30.02
C GLN A 662 62.26 -10.52 30.56
N ARG A 663 62.71 -9.28 30.77
CA ARG A 663 61.92 -8.22 31.41
C ARG A 663 61.33 -7.25 30.44
N LEU A 664 62.09 -6.75 29.47
CA LEU A 664 61.66 -5.67 28.56
C LEU A 664 61.12 -6.22 27.24
N GLU A 665 61.98 -6.96 26.48
CA GLU A 665 61.58 -7.42 25.14
C GLU A 665 60.38 -8.36 25.16
N LYS A 666 60.29 -9.23 26.20
CA LYS A 666 59.16 -10.11 26.38
C LYS A 666 57.87 -9.33 26.61
N GLU A 667 57.88 -8.34 27.51
CA GLU A 667 56.72 -7.56 27.90
C GLU A 667 56.22 -6.67 26.75
N GLU A 668 57.13 -6.00 26.07
CA GLU A 668 56.85 -5.15 24.90
C GLU A 668 56.22 -5.96 23.77
N THR A 669 56.83 -7.06 23.37
CA THR A 669 56.31 -7.92 22.31
C THR A 669 54.94 -8.50 22.68
N LEU A 670 54.77 -8.93 23.95
CA LEU A 670 53.51 -9.48 24.42
C LEU A 670 52.40 -8.44 24.40
N LYS A 671 52.62 -7.22 24.85
CA LYS A 671 51.67 -6.12 24.82
C LYS A 671 51.27 -5.77 23.36
N THR A 672 52.26 -5.76 22.47
CA THR A 672 52.01 -5.51 21.04
C THR A 672 51.10 -6.58 20.45
N LEU A 673 51.43 -7.87 20.66
CA LEU A 673 50.60 -8.99 20.14
C LEU A 673 49.22 -9.05 20.80
N GLN A 674 49.10 -8.69 22.07
CA GLN A 674 47.81 -8.59 22.75
C GLN A 674 46.94 -7.46 22.15
N GLY A 675 47.53 -6.27 21.94
CA GLY A 675 46.84 -5.15 21.30
C GLY A 675 46.38 -5.46 19.90
N GLU A 676 47.23 -6.13 19.09
CA GLU A 676 46.85 -6.59 17.74
C GLU A 676 45.71 -7.63 17.81
N TRP A 677 45.70 -8.55 18.75
CA TRP A 677 44.66 -9.52 18.91
C TRP A 677 43.33 -8.89 19.35
N GLU A 678 43.37 -7.96 20.33
CA GLU A 678 42.16 -7.22 20.76
C GLU A 678 41.56 -6.39 19.61
N SER A 679 42.38 -5.73 18.85
CA SER A 679 41.94 -4.96 17.65
C SER A 679 41.32 -5.88 16.59
N ALA A 680 41.96 -7.01 16.29
CA ALA A 680 41.42 -7.98 15.32
C ALA A 680 40.11 -8.62 15.82
N LYS A 681 40.00 -8.87 17.15
CA LYS A 681 38.77 -9.39 17.75
C LYS A 681 37.64 -8.39 17.71
N ALA A 682 37.90 -7.11 17.97
CA ALA A 682 36.89 -6.05 17.83
C ALA A 682 36.40 -5.92 16.38
N ALA A 683 37.32 -5.97 15.41
CA ALA A 683 36.97 -5.96 13.99
C ALA A 683 36.11 -7.18 13.60
N ALA A 684 36.45 -8.38 14.08
CA ALA A 684 35.67 -9.58 13.82
C ALA A 684 34.24 -9.46 14.37
N ASN A 685 34.08 -8.98 15.60
CA ASN A 685 32.76 -8.75 16.19
C ASN A 685 31.93 -7.72 15.38
N GLY A 686 32.53 -6.62 14.96
CA GLY A 686 31.86 -5.64 14.13
C GLY A 686 31.38 -6.20 12.78
N HIS A 687 32.19 -7.03 12.13
CA HIS A 687 31.77 -7.68 10.88
C HIS A 687 30.74 -8.80 11.08
N GLU A 688 30.69 -9.45 12.24
CA GLU A 688 29.62 -10.39 12.59
C GLU A 688 28.27 -9.66 12.77
N GLU A 689 28.27 -8.48 13.38
CA GLU A 689 27.08 -7.65 13.50
C GLU A 689 26.58 -7.18 12.11
N VAL A 690 27.48 -6.77 11.21
CA VAL A 690 27.12 -6.40 9.85
C VAL A 690 26.51 -7.59 9.11
N LEU A 691 27.07 -8.80 9.24
CA LEU A 691 26.53 -10.03 8.66
C LEU A 691 25.10 -10.32 9.19
N ALA A 692 24.89 -10.18 10.50
CA ALA A 692 23.58 -10.37 11.10
C ALA A 692 22.55 -9.37 10.53
N MET A 693 22.91 -8.09 10.44
CA MET A 693 22.04 -7.06 9.86
C MET A 693 21.69 -7.32 8.39
N ASP A 694 22.67 -7.74 7.57
CA ASP A 694 22.41 -8.04 6.17
C ASP A 694 21.54 -9.29 6.00
N GLY A 695 21.71 -10.28 6.88
CA GLY A 695 20.84 -11.46 6.96
C GLY A 695 19.39 -11.09 7.33
N GLU A 696 19.18 -10.20 8.28
CA GLU A 696 17.86 -9.70 8.65
C GLU A 696 17.21 -8.92 7.51
N ARG A 697 17.96 -8.06 6.82
CA ARG A 697 17.46 -7.30 5.65
C ARG A 697 17.02 -8.22 4.53
N MET A 698 17.79 -9.28 4.26
CA MET A 698 17.44 -10.29 3.27
C MET A 698 16.16 -11.04 3.68
N ALA A 699 16.04 -11.45 4.94
CA ALA A 699 14.86 -12.14 5.47
C ALA A 699 13.61 -11.23 5.43
N LEU A 700 13.77 -9.93 5.66
CA LEU A 700 12.69 -8.95 5.50
C LEU A 700 12.24 -8.84 4.04
N ALA A 701 13.17 -8.79 3.08
CA ALA A 701 12.82 -8.75 1.67
C ALA A 701 11.99 -9.97 1.22
N VAL A 702 12.34 -11.17 1.68
CA VAL A 702 11.57 -12.39 1.44
C VAL A 702 10.15 -12.29 2.01
N LYS A 703 10.01 -11.74 3.22
CA LYS A 703 8.69 -11.53 3.84
C LYS A 703 7.85 -10.48 3.08
N GLU A 704 8.49 -9.43 2.57
CA GLU A 704 7.80 -8.40 1.79
C GLU A 704 7.25 -8.97 0.46
N ILE A 705 7.99 -9.82 -0.23
CA ILE A 705 7.50 -10.52 -1.43
C ILE A 705 6.24 -11.34 -1.11
N ALA A 706 6.24 -12.07 0.00
CA ALA A 706 5.08 -12.85 0.42
C ALA A 706 3.85 -11.96 0.75
N ARG A 707 4.07 -10.71 1.14
CA ARG A 707 3.00 -9.73 1.42
C ARG A 707 2.41 -9.08 0.17
N CYS A 708 3.04 -9.24 -0.99
CA CYS A 708 2.50 -8.74 -2.25
C CYS A 708 1.25 -9.50 -2.71
N VAL A 709 1.01 -10.69 -2.18
CA VAL A 709 -0.24 -11.45 -2.39
C VAL A 709 -1.10 -11.33 -1.14
N ILE A 710 -2.16 -10.55 -1.23
CA ILE A 710 -3.08 -10.29 -0.12
C ILE A 710 -4.24 -11.26 -0.23
N LYS A 711 -4.47 -12.04 0.82
CA LYS A 711 -5.48 -13.11 0.89
C LYS A 711 -6.61 -12.76 1.86
N ALA A 712 -7.78 -13.33 1.63
CA ALA A 712 -8.95 -13.17 2.48
C ALA A 712 -8.71 -13.74 3.88
N PRO A 713 -8.86 -12.94 4.94
CA PRO A 713 -8.69 -13.43 6.31
C PRO A 713 -9.86 -14.30 6.79
N LYS A 714 -11.02 -14.20 6.18
CA LYS A 714 -12.24 -14.97 6.47
C LYS A 714 -13.10 -15.10 5.21
N SER A 715 -14.05 -16.03 5.20
CA SER A 715 -15.07 -16.11 4.16
C SER A 715 -16.08 -14.97 4.32
N GLY A 716 -16.59 -14.41 3.22
CA GLY A 716 -17.58 -13.34 3.23
C GLY A 716 -17.60 -12.49 1.97
N LEU A 717 -18.45 -11.47 1.98
CA LEU A 717 -18.56 -10.49 0.91
C LEU A 717 -17.39 -9.49 0.99
N VAL A 718 -16.79 -9.20 -0.14
CA VAL A 718 -15.73 -8.17 -0.26
C VAL A 718 -16.32 -6.90 -0.85
N ILE A 719 -16.14 -5.78 -0.16
CA ILE A 719 -16.54 -4.46 -0.65
C ILE A 719 -15.35 -3.49 -0.65
N TYR A 720 -15.32 -2.62 -1.63
CA TYR A 720 -14.32 -1.55 -1.66
C TYR A 720 -14.69 -0.44 -0.68
N PRO A 721 -13.72 0.21 0.00
CA PRO A 721 -14.03 1.40 0.79
C PRO A 721 -14.70 2.44 -0.09
N SER A 722 -15.65 3.17 0.47
CA SER A 722 -16.31 4.26 -0.26
C SER A 722 -15.28 5.30 -0.68
N THR A 723 -15.25 5.58 -1.97
CA THR A 723 -14.41 6.66 -2.52
C THR A 723 -14.96 8.02 -2.12
N ALA A 724 -14.11 9.04 -2.09
CA ALA A 724 -14.56 10.41 -1.94
C ALA A 724 -15.59 10.74 -3.04
N GLN A 725 -16.70 11.37 -2.66
CA GLN A 725 -17.89 11.61 -3.52
C GLN A 725 -17.59 12.35 -4.85
N TRP A 726 -16.40 12.96 -4.98
CA TRP A 726 -15.96 13.68 -6.18
C TRP A 726 -15.11 12.87 -7.15
N LYS A 727 -14.82 11.58 -6.83
CA LYS A 727 -13.96 10.71 -7.64
C LYS A 727 -14.82 9.64 -8.35
N ASP A 728 -14.83 9.65 -9.66
CA ASP A 728 -15.62 8.70 -10.48
C ASP A 728 -15.01 7.30 -10.57
N THR A 729 -13.71 7.18 -10.25
CA THR A 729 -12.98 5.90 -10.24
C THR A 729 -12.75 5.42 -8.82
N PRO A 730 -12.89 4.12 -8.55
CA PRO A 730 -12.54 3.58 -7.22
C PRO A 730 -11.04 3.80 -6.94
N ASP A 731 -10.71 4.12 -5.68
CA ASP A 731 -9.31 4.26 -5.24
C ASP A 731 -8.55 2.92 -5.30
N ILE A 732 -9.26 1.82 -5.46
CA ILE A 732 -8.74 0.47 -5.56
C ILE A 732 -9.09 -0.08 -6.93
N ALA A 733 -8.15 0.03 -7.85
CA ALA A 733 -8.25 -0.48 -9.22
C ALA A 733 -6.89 -1.02 -9.67
N GLU A 734 -6.90 -1.87 -10.69
CA GLU A 734 -5.64 -2.30 -11.32
C GLU A 734 -4.89 -1.09 -11.88
N GLY A 735 -3.60 -1.00 -11.53
CA GLY A 735 -2.74 0.11 -11.91
C GLY A 735 -2.66 1.25 -10.91
N GLU A 736 -3.51 1.29 -9.90
CA GLU A 736 -3.45 2.30 -8.84
C GLU A 736 -2.32 2.00 -7.85
N THR A 737 -1.74 3.07 -7.30
CA THR A 737 -0.68 2.97 -6.30
C THR A 737 -1.30 2.94 -4.91
N VAL A 738 -0.87 2.00 -4.10
CA VAL A 738 -1.32 1.82 -2.72
C VAL A 738 -0.14 1.94 -1.76
N PHE A 739 -0.45 2.38 -0.54
CA PHE A 739 0.54 2.66 0.51
C PHE A 739 0.42 1.69 1.68
N ASN A 740 1.48 1.60 2.47
CA ASN A 740 1.44 0.80 3.69
C ASN A 740 0.30 1.24 4.62
N ASP A 741 -0.39 0.28 5.24
CA ASP A 741 -1.58 0.44 6.10
C ASP A 741 -2.83 1.02 5.42
N GLN A 742 -2.81 1.29 4.12
CA GLN A 742 -4.01 1.67 3.38
C GLN A 742 -5.03 0.54 3.42
N VAL A 743 -6.29 0.88 3.72
CA VAL A 743 -7.40 -0.08 3.66
C VAL A 743 -7.76 -0.31 2.20
N LEU A 744 -7.57 -1.53 1.73
CA LEU A 744 -7.85 -1.93 0.36
C LEU A 744 -9.29 -2.42 0.21
N MET A 745 -9.78 -3.19 1.17
CA MET A 745 -11.10 -3.80 1.13
C MET A 745 -11.70 -3.91 2.52
N LEU A 746 -13.00 -3.96 2.57
CA LEU A 746 -13.79 -4.21 3.76
C LEU A 746 -14.53 -5.54 3.58
N MET A 747 -14.55 -6.35 4.61
CA MET A 747 -15.35 -7.56 4.69
C MET A 747 -16.37 -7.40 5.82
N PRO A 748 -17.59 -6.96 5.49
CA PRO A 748 -18.64 -6.70 6.46
C PRO A 748 -19.14 -7.98 7.11
N ASP A 749 -19.57 -7.87 8.35
CA ASP A 749 -20.34 -8.90 9.02
C ASP A 749 -21.83 -8.62 8.81
N LEU A 750 -22.46 -9.36 7.89
CA LEU A 750 -23.85 -9.16 7.53
C LEU A 750 -24.83 -9.63 8.63
N SER A 751 -24.34 -10.31 9.68
CA SER A 751 -25.17 -10.76 10.80
C SER A 751 -25.57 -9.65 11.76
N LYS A 752 -24.78 -8.53 11.77
CA LYS A 752 -25.00 -7.39 12.65
C LYS A 752 -24.95 -6.10 11.85
N MET A 753 -26.11 -5.58 11.53
CA MET A 753 -26.27 -4.35 10.78
C MET A 753 -26.68 -3.19 11.67
N GLN A 754 -26.30 -1.99 11.29
CA GLN A 754 -26.64 -0.74 11.94
C GLN A 754 -26.97 0.33 10.91
N VAL A 755 -27.70 1.36 11.32
CA VAL A 755 -27.93 2.55 10.50
C VAL A 755 -27.17 3.71 11.08
N ARG A 756 -26.36 4.37 10.26
CA ARG A 756 -25.72 5.63 10.59
C ARG A 756 -26.48 6.78 9.93
N PHE A 757 -26.82 7.78 10.69
CA PHE A 757 -27.52 8.98 10.21
C PHE A 757 -26.97 10.24 10.88
N GLY A 758 -27.14 11.39 10.22
CA GLY A 758 -26.63 12.66 10.70
C GLY A 758 -27.73 13.50 11.35
N ILE A 759 -27.58 13.86 12.62
CA ILE A 759 -28.50 14.71 13.38
C ILE A 759 -28.06 16.16 13.25
N HIS A 760 -28.97 17.05 12.92
CA HIS A 760 -28.70 18.48 12.86
C HIS A 760 -28.37 19.06 14.24
N GLU A 761 -27.47 20.05 14.32
CA GLU A 761 -27.04 20.72 15.55
C GLU A 761 -28.21 21.22 16.41
N SER A 762 -29.28 21.73 15.79
CA SER A 762 -30.43 22.28 16.51
C SER A 762 -31.20 21.28 17.38
N VAL A 763 -31.15 19.99 17.03
CA VAL A 763 -31.93 18.92 17.67
C VAL A 763 -31.06 17.89 18.42
N ILE A 764 -29.73 17.99 18.33
CA ILE A 764 -28.80 17.04 18.96
C ILE A 764 -29.00 16.93 20.49
N GLY A 765 -29.32 18.06 21.16
CA GLY A 765 -29.56 18.09 22.59
C GLY A 765 -30.78 17.28 23.06
N GLN A 766 -31.67 16.96 22.15
CA GLN A 766 -32.91 16.22 22.44
C GLN A 766 -32.74 14.70 22.20
N VAL A 767 -31.70 14.26 21.46
CA VAL A 767 -31.49 12.85 21.13
C VAL A 767 -30.49 12.23 22.11
N THR A 768 -30.95 11.19 22.80
CA THR A 768 -30.11 10.44 23.74
C THR A 768 -30.05 8.93 23.38
N THR A 769 -29.06 8.24 23.91
CA THR A 769 -28.95 6.81 23.75
C THR A 769 -30.14 6.06 24.33
N LYS A 770 -30.51 4.91 23.76
CA LYS A 770 -31.67 4.06 24.10
C LYS A 770 -33.04 4.63 23.68
N MET A 771 -33.11 5.75 22.96
CA MET A 771 -34.36 6.19 22.34
C MET A 771 -34.81 5.18 21.28
N HIS A 772 -36.13 5.03 21.18
CA HIS A 772 -36.73 4.17 20.15
C HIS A 772 -36.75 4.87 18.81
N ALA A 773 -36.40 4.15 17.78
CA ALA A 773 -36.42 4.63 16.41
C ALA A 773 -37.15 3.61 15.52
N ILE A 774 -37.84 4.12 14.53
CA ILE A 774 -38.41 3.36 13.45
C ILE A 774 -37.54 3.58 12.23
N VAL A 775 -37.03 2.51 11.65
CA VAL A 775 -36.20 2.54 10.47
C VAL A 775 -37.01 2.01 9.32
N ARG A 776 -37.34 2.88 8.38
CA ARG A 776 -38.08 2.54 7.16
C ARG A 776 -37.05 2.30 6.04
N LEU A 777 -37.02 1.07 5.58
CA LEU A 777 -36.31 0.64 4.39
C LEU A 777 -37.29 0.52 3.22
N PRO A 778 -36.86 0.52 1.97
CA PRO A 778 -37.76 0.46 0.81
C PRO A 778 -38.82 -0.66 0.87
N ASN A 779 -38.46 -1.80 1.45
CA ASN A 779 -39.31 -2.99 1.48
C ASN A 779 -39.77 -3.42 2.87
N GLN A 780 -39.28 -2.81 3.92
CA GLN A 780 -39.58 -3.22 5.29
C GLN A 780 -39.37 -2.10 6.31
N THR A 781 -40.14 -2.18 7.39
CA THR A 781 -39.99 -1.26 8.53
C THR A 781 -39.48 -2.05 9.73
N LEU A 782 -38.34 -1.59 10.26
CA LEU A 782 -37.68 -2.20 11.42
C LEU A 782 -37.75 -1.25 12.62
N ARG A 783 -37.78 -1.84 13.82
CA ARG A 783 -37.66 -1.08 15.06
C ARG A 783 -36.22 -1.24 15.58
N GLY A 784 -35.58 -0.12 15.87
CA GLY A 784 -34.26 -0.07 16.43
C GLY A 784 -34.17 0.83 17.66
N THR A 785 -33.01 0.89 18.26
CA THR A 785 -32.69 1.80 19.37
C THR A 785 -31.42 2.56 19.07
N VAL A 786 -31.40 3.83 19.42
CA VAL A 786 -30.18 4.67 19.29
C VAL A 786 -29.11 4.11 20.24
N SER A 787 -28.05 3.56 19.67
CA SER A 787 -26.94 2.94 20.43
C SER A 787 -25.86 3.94 20.79
N ALA A 788 -25.56 4.87 19.90
CA ALA A 788 -24.54 5.90 20.10
C ALA A 788 -24.91 7.22 19.40
N VAL A 789 -24.50 8.32 20.02
CA VAL A 789 -24.56 9.66 19.43
C VAL A 789 -23.17 10.26 19.55
N ALA A 790 -22.61 10.74 18.46
CA ALA A 790 -21.26 11.32 18.43
C ALA A 790 -21.24 12.65 19.21
N SER A 791 -20.19 12.85 20.00
CA SER A 791 -19.95 14.10 20.74
C SER A 791 -19.23 15.17 19.91
N VAL A 792 -18.75 14.79 18.70
CA VAL A 792 -18.03 15.68 17.78
C VAL A 792 -18.82 15.78 16.48
N ALA A 793 -18.99 17.00 15.99
CA ALA A 793 -19.66 17.26 14.74
C ALA A 793 -18.86 16.73 13.54
N GLN A 794 -19.55 16.33 12.49
CA GLN A 794 -18.92 16.07 11.19
C GLN A 794 -18.23 17.35 10.66
N PRO A 795 -17.10 17.23 9.96
CA PRO A 795 -16.47 18.36 9.30
C PRO A 795 -17.45 19.01 8.32
N SER A 796 -17.86 20.26 8.60
CA SER A 796 -18.68 21.04 7.67
C SER A 796 -17.77 21.74 6.65
N GLY A 797 -18.23 21.82 5.40
CA GLY A 797 -17.52 22.52 4.32
C GLY A 797 -18.49 23.20 3.37
N TRP A 798 -17.98 24.03 2.46
CA TRP A 798 -18.80 24.72 1.47
C TRP A 798 -19.67 23.76 0.62
N TRP A 799 -19.28 22.50 0.52
CA TRP A 799 -20.02 21.43 -0.19
C TRP A 799 -21.18 20.84 0.63
N THR A 800 -21.24 21.07 1.95
CA THR A 800 -22.33 20.63 2.84
C THR A 800 -23.29 21.76 3.16
N GLY A 801 -23.19 22.93 2.51
CA GLY A 801 -23.98 24.10 2.80
C GLY A 801 -23.73 24.70 4.20
N ASN A 802 -22.55 24.41 4.80
CA ASN A 802 -22.19 24.78 6.19
C ASN A 802 -23.13 24.24 7.28
N ILE A 803 -23.90 23.18 6.95
CA ILE A 803 -24.79 22.53 7.90
C ILE A 803 -23.96 21.64 8.83
N VAL A 804 -24.05 21.88 10.12
CA VAL A 804 -23.39 21.07 11.15
C VAL A 804 -24.26 19.87 11.51
N LYS A 805 -23.75 18.65 11.33
CA LYS A 805 -24.43 17.41 11.70
C LYS A 805 -23.57 16.56 12.63
N TYR A 806 -24.21 15.79 13.49
CA TYR A 806 -23.60 14.84 14.41
C TYR A 806 -24.01 13.42 14.02
N ASP A 807 -23.06 12.49 14.00
CA ASP A 807 -23.36 11.10 13.71
C ASP A 807 -24.14 10.43 14.85
N ALA A 808 -25.20 9.73 14.50
CA ALA A 808 -25.86 8.81 15.40
C ALA A 808 -25.99 7.42 14.76
N VAL A 809 -26.03 6.42 15.60
CA VAL A 809 -26.08 5.00 15.19
C VAL A 809 -27.25 4.32 15.84
N ILE A 810 -28.01 3.58 15.03
CA ILE A 810 -29.11 2.70 15.48
C ILE A 810 -28.73 1.27 15.21
N GLU A 811 -28.76 0.43 16.22
CA GLU A 811 -28.63 -1.02 16.06
C GLU A 811 -29.94 -1.62 15.55
N LEU A 812 -29.82 -2.48 14.55
CA LEU A 812 -30.94 -3.22 13.98
C LEU A 812 -30.92 -4.69 14.42
N PRO A 813 -32.09 -5.32 14.51
CA PRO A 813 -32.16 -6.77 14.68
C PRO A 813 -31.57 -7.48 13.44
N SER A 814 -31.04 -8.71 13.62
CA SER A 814 -30.56 -9.52 12.52
C SER A 814 -31.72 -9.93 11.61
N VAL A 815 -31.74 -9.41 10.39
CA VAL A 815 -32.75 -9.72 9.37
C VAL A 815 -32.02 -10.06 8.07
N GLU A 816 -32.45 -11.14 7.41
CA GLU A 816 -31.90 -11.52 6.11
C GLU A 816 -32.31 -10.51 5.03
N GLY A 817 -31.44 -10.27 4.06
CA GLY A 817 -31.69 -9.38 2.92
C GLY A 817 -31.20 -7.96 3.09
N LEU A 818 -30.65 -7.58 4.26
CA LEU A 818 -30.03 -6.27 4.45
C LEU A 818 -28.68 -6.20 3.73
N LYS A 819 -28.49 -5.15 2.92
CA LYS A 819 -27.25 -4.92 2.17
C LYS A 819 -26.56 -3.64 2.67
N PRO A 820 -25.26 -3.65 2.91
CA PRO A 820 -24.50 -2.42 3.22
C PRO A 820 -24.65 -1.37 2.09
N GLY A 821 -24.85 -0.11 2.49
CA GLY A 821 -25.05 1.01 1.55
C GLY A 821 -26.51 1.31 1.19
N MET A 822 -27.47 0.52 1.66
CA MET A 822 -28.89 0.86 1.50
C MET A 822 -29.25 2.11 2.27
N THR A 823 -30.11 2.96 1.69
CA THR A 823 -30.66 4.14 2.37
C THR A 823 -31.77 3.73 3.33
N ALA A 824 -31.80 4.33 4.48
CA ALA A 824 -32.83 4.17 5.48
C ALA A 824 -33.38 5.52 5.91
N GLU A 825 -34.70 5.64 5.93
CA GLU A 825 -35.37 6.74 6.60
C GLU A 825 -35.49 6.39 8.09
N VAL A 826 -34.92 7.25 8.92
CA VAL A 826 -34.88 7.04 10.37
C VAL A 826 -35.82 8.02 11.05
N GLU A 827 -36.83 7.50 11.71
CA GLU A 827 -37.76 8.28 12.54
C GLU A 827 -37.45 8.02 14.01
N VAL A 828 -36.86 9.02 14.68
CA VAL A 828 -36.54 8.96 16.12
C VAL A 828 -37.61 9.69 16.93
N THR A 829 -38.19 9.01 17.92
CA THR A 829 -39.11 9.66 18.86
C THR A 829 -38.32 10.42 19.93
N VAL A 830 -38.34 11.73 19.86
CA VAL A 830 -37.52 12.63 20.70
C VAL A 830 -38.26 13.01 22.00
N ALA A 831 -39.52 13.28 21.90
CA ALA A 831 -40.37 13.63 23.03
C ALA A 831 -41.81 13.08 22.85
N ARG A 832 -42.58 13.09 23.89
CA ARG A 832 -43.98 12.70 23.85
C ARG A 832 -44.77 13.67 24.67
N SER A 833 -45.56 14.55 23.99
CA SER A 833 -46.40 15.53 24.64
C SER A 833 -47.78 14.93 24.89
N GLU A 834 -48.14 14.75 26.18
CA GLU A 834 -49.40 14.10 26.58
C GLU A 834 -50.50 15.16 26.79
N ASN A 835 -51.72 14.80 26.40
CA ASN A 835 -52.96 15.59 26.59
C ASN A 835 -52.91 17.00 25.97
N VAL A 836 -52.29 17.12 24.78
CA VAL A 836 -52.22 18.39 24.02
C VAL A 836 -53.31 18.45 22.94
N LEU A 837 -53.78 19.66 22.62
CA LEU A 837 -54.66 19.87 21.46
C LEU A 837 -53.84 19.74 20.20
N MET A 838 -54.33 18.99 19.24
CA MET A 838 -53.60 18.69 18.00
C MET A 838 -54.42 19.15 16.79
N ILE A 839 -53.70 19.81 15.84
CA ILE A 839 -54.25 20.15 14.54
C ILE A 839 -53.25 19.70 13.45
N PRO A 840 -53.72 19.35 12.23
CA PRO A 840 -52.85 19.06 11.11
C PRO A 840 -51.93 20.26 10.80
N LEU A 841 -50.68 20.03 10.48
CA LEU A 841 -49.72 21.06 10.13
C LEU A 841 -50.21 21.92 8.97
N SER A 842 -50.94 21.32 8.00
CA SER A 842 -51.55 21.98 6.86
C SER A 842 -52.74 22.91 7.20
N ALA A 843 -53.20 22.92 8.45
CA ALA A 843 -54.22 23.83 8.95
C ALA A 843 -53.66 25.14 9.52
N VAL A 844 -52.34 25.22 9.66
CA VAL A 844 -51.64 26.40 10.20
C VAL A 844 -51.16 27.29 9.05
N GLU A 845 -51.42 28.59 9.17
CA GLU A 845 -50.93 29.62 8.29
C GLU A 845 -49.93 30.49 9.06
N GLU A 846 -48.63 30.32 8.69
CA GLU A 846 -47.53 31.11 9.25
C GLU A 846 -47.42 32.42 8.46
N THR A 847 -47.55 33.56 9.12
CA THR A 847 -47.42 34.92 8.52
C THR A 847 -46.49 35.76 9.37
N ASP A 848 -45.98 36.85 8.79
CA ASP A 848 -45.13 37.82 9.50
C ASP A 848 -45.81 38.42 10.77
N GLU A 849 -47.16 38.31 10.91
CA GLU A 849 -47.96 38.78 12.03
C GLU A 849 -48.18 37.72 13.11
N GLY A 850 -47.72 36.46 12.89
CA GLY A 850 -47.86 35.30 13.80
C GLY A 850 -48.54 34.11 13.13
N ASP A 851 -48.82 33.11 13.94
CA ASP A 851 -49.38 31.81 13.52
C ASP A 851 -50.89 31.83 13.68
N PHE A 852 -51.59 31.38 12.66
CA PHE A 852 -53.05 31.44 12.63
C PHE A 852 -53.64 30.15 12.12
N CYS A 853 -54.90 29.86 12.52
CA CYS A 853 -55.72 28.86 11.86
C CYS A 853 -57.12 29.46 11.59
N TRP A 854 -57.86 28.78 10.72
CA TRP A 854 -59.25 29.16 10.39
C TRP A 854 -60.17 28.14 11.02
N VAL A 855 -61.00 28.60 11.94
CA VAL A 855 -62.00 27.80 12.68
C VAL A 855 -63.38 28.02 12.07
N ARG A 856 -64.13 26.95 11.86
CA ARG A 856 -65.49 26.95 11.32
C ARG A 856 -66.48 27.46 12.40
N THR A 857 -67.20 28.52 12.14
CA THR A 857 -68.20 29.01 13.03
C THR A 857 -69.53 28.28 12.84
N ARG A 858 -70.38 28.17 13.91
CA ARG A 858 -71.69 27.52 13.88
C ARG A 858 -72.67 28.02 12.84
N GLY A 859 -72.36 29.16 12.16
CA GLY A 859 -73.09 29.72 11.04
C GLY A 859 -72.56 29.41 9.67
N GLY A 860 -71.52 28.52 9.54
CA GLY A 860 -70.92 28.13 8.22
C GLY A 860 -69.80 29.07 7.73
N GLY A 861 -69.42 30.11 8.48
CA GLY A 861 -68.34 31.05 8.13
C GLY A 861 -67.00 30.59 8.71
N ALA A 862 -65.88 31.12 8.21
CA ALA A 862 -64.53 30.90 8.71
C ALA A 862 -64.08 32.08 9.59
N LYS A 863 -63.53 31.84 10.79
CA LYS A 863 -62.96 32.81 11.71
C LYS A 863 -61.46 32.55 11.85
N ARG A 864 -60.65 33.56 11.62
CA ARG A 864 -59.21 33.52 11.85
C ARG A 864 -58.92 33.57 13.36
N CYS A 865 -58.18 32.62 13.87
CA CYS A 865 -57.77 32.53 15.26
C CYS A 865 -56.26 32.52 15.33
N SER A 866 -55.67 33.35 16.21
CA SER A 866 -54.24 33.36 16.49
C SER A 866 -53.89 32.17 17.35
N LEU A 867 -52.81 31.51 17.05
CA LEU A 867 -52.34 30.31 17.73
C LEU A 867 -51.02 30.57 18.48
N THR A 868 -50.89 29.88 19.60
CA THR A 868 -49.59 29.64 20.20
C THR A 868 -49.26 28.20 19.96
N LEU A 869 -48.22 27.94 19.15
CA LEU A 869 -47.84 26.59 18.72
C LEU A 869 -46.83 25.99 19.70
N GLY A 870 -46.96 24.71 19.93
CA GLY A 870 -46.06 23.89 20.73
C GLY A 870 -45.27 22.91 19.86
N ASP A 871 -45.03 21.73 20.40
CA ASP A 871 -44.31 20.65 19.69
C ASP A 871 -45.03 20.19 18.43
N ARG A 872 -44.25 19.69 17.45
CA ARG A 872 -44.80 19.21 16.18
C ARG A 872 -44.16 17.90 15.72
N ASN A 873 -44.91 17.14 14.93
CA ASN A 873 -44.38 16.05 14.12
C ASN A 873 -44.65 16.29 12.62
N ALA A 874 -44.46 15.29 11.77
CA ALA A 874 -44.67 15.42 10.32
C ALA A 874 -46.14 15.71 9.94
N GLU A 875 -47.14 15.34 10.75
CA GLU A 875 -48.57 15.42 10.43
C GLU A 875 -49.32 16.42 11.27
N PHE A 876 -49.01 16.51 12.56
CA PHE A 876 -49.72 17.33 13.55
C PHE A 876 -48.80 18.26 14.33
N ILE A 877 -49.39 19.34 14.79
CA ILE A 877 -48.75 20.34 15.68
C ILE A 877 -49.60 20.49 16.94
N ALA A 878 -48.94 20.58 18.09
CA ALA A 878 -49.60 20.88 19.35
C ALA A 878 -49.97 22.38 19.41
N VAL A 879 -51.14 22.69 19.96
CA VAL A 879 -51.57 24.03 20.14
C VAL A 879 -51.75 24.29 21.65
N ASP A 880 -50.96 25.23 22.17
CA ASP A 880 -50.99 25.61 23.58
C ASP A 880 -52.14 26.54 23.91
N SER A 881 -52.50 27.45 22.95
CA SER A 881 -53.63 28.34 23.12
C SER A 881 -54.17 28.84 21.76
N GLY A 882 -55.45 29.27 21.73
CA GLY A 882 -56.10 29.89 20.56
C GLY A 882 -57.30 29.11 20.01
N ILE A 883 -57.42 27.80 20.36
CA ILE A 883 -58.54 26.92 19.97
C ILE A 883 -58.97 26.04 21.14
N GLU A 884 -60.23 25.51 21.08
CA GLU A 884 -60.79 24.61 22.08
C GLU A 884 -61.04 23.22 21.52
N GLU A 885 -61.14 22.23 22.43
CA GLU A 885 -61.46 20.86 22.05
C GLU A 885 -62.85 20.79 21.42
N GLY A 886 -62.95 20.20 20.22
CA GLY A 886 -64.20 20.11 19.48
C GLY A 886 -64.38 21.20 18.41
N ASP A 887 -63.44 22.17 18.34
CA ASP A 887 -63.41 23.12 17.22
C ASP A 887 -63.11 22.43 15.88
N GLU A 888 -63.72 22.91 14.82
CA GLU A 888 -63.45 22.44 13.46
C GLU A 888 -62.52 23.40 12.74
N VAL A 889 -61.29 23.00 12.45
CA VAL A 889 -60.26 23.80 11.75
C VAL A 889 -60.19 23.40 10.26
N PHE A 890 -60.08 24.41 9.39
CA PHE A 890 -59.87 24.17 7.96
C PHE A 890 -58.46 23.72 7.68
N VAL A 891 -58.33 22.62 6.92
CA VAL A 891 -57.07 22.07 6.41
C VAL A 891 -56.82 22.69 5.03
N ASN A 892 -55.71 23.35 4.79
CA ASN A 892 -55.35 24.14 3.60
C ASN A 892 -56.27 25.40 3.43
N PRO A 893 -56.18 26.37 4.29
CA PRO A 893 -57.05 27.56 4.26
C PRO A 893 -56.92 28.41 3.00
N SER A 894 -55.79 28.43 2.29
CA SER A 894 -55.58 29.16 1.03
C SER A 894 -56.49 28.74 -0.12
N LEU A 895 -56.97 27.46 -0.10
CA LEU A 895 -57.88 26.96 -1.16
C LEU A 895 -59.38 27.18 -0.84
N THR A 896 -59.70 27.35 0.45
CA THR A 896 -61.10 27.35 0.94
C THR A 896 -61.65 28.69 1.34
N VAL A 897 -60.82 29.61 1.72
CA VAL A 897 -61.25 30.97 2.17
C VAL A 897 -61.65 31.84 0.96
N GLU A 898 -61.10 31.61 -0.21
CA GLU A 898 -61.54 32.31 -1.45
C GLU A 898 -62.93 31.83 -1.93
N GLU A 899 -63.32 30.56 -1.70
CA GLU A 899 -64.65 30.05 -2.00
C GLU A 899 -65.70 30.45 -0.98
N ALA A 900 -65.32 30.60 0.31
CA ALA A 900 -66.23 31.06 1.34
C ALA A 900 -66.46 32.61 1.33
N ARG A 901 -65.67 33.34 0.55
CA ARG A 901 -65.86 34.80 0.30
C ARG A 901 -66.74 35.10 -0.93
N LYS A 902 -67.03 34.08 -1.76
CA LYS A 902 -68.00 34.17 -2.86
C LYS A 902 -69.40 33.66 -2.41
#